data_120116cad2926c1df758c767c0f9107e
#
_entry.id   120116cad2926c1df758c767c0f9107e
#
_cell.length_a   1.000
_cell.length_b   1.000
_cell.length_c   1.000
_cell.angle_alpha   90.00
_cell.angle_beta   90.00
_cell.angle_gamma   90.00
#
_symmetry.space_group_name_H-M   'P 1'
#
loop_
_entity.id
_entity.type
_entity.pdbx_description
1 polymer ?
#
loop_
_entity_poly.entity_id
_entity_poly.type
_entity_poly.pdbx_seq_one_letter_code
_entity_poly.pdbx_strand_id
1 'polypeptide(L)'
;MQINSVGTSSNLYNNKQAKNHKKTNTNFKGLMDIPGALMQGLENTGFIGSFLVQDTLGMTVPRTREGLYRDVPEEKKKNFKDLNFKEGAEVLIREALSGPLMMFTPVAVLLLGKKFIGKSTFTNSAMIKRLGHTLTETVKGGKHASTKELKADFYRRNITKMVQNTTNAADKTAEAAFIDNTVNSVNRLDEIAEQLKDKSLTRKVKKALKKEQVQTESNIVNMFNDFHQTHNNDFAMVNKVKFDKDGTFSTQKSIQGMRDYIADATNGKNVADITEETSNKLQKKSLITRGIVNALAAASTIGSVSIVPMLYKLVNPVPPGSLNNTQSAGQNKNQVTTEPKIQPENKTTNKDGKVSFTGKLDSLARHFEFNGNQLTPALMTTLAAGGLIAPRVNTAIKRAPEDPVTKKRDYSEVPEVLTRDIVSTGAVTFGVPMLSKAIVSSYEGASGFVLQNRPEKPMSTFKKVLDKMNPFSSYAPYSLSDLGGIYGDLNTTKKLNTFSQFVDNNNGSLAKVFNTVEGSKEIFNEHGLDLKELAKQKDRKAANKTIMDAMQNSEFTDKLLAAIKPKKAGSANNILKRARSLNSITTAVTTLLLVPAFLGIVLPKAVYGLTAKRRQKQLATDQSIEQAIEQANAQQNNSQPVATPQIQQTTTADATQKIDYTKLKQVDNSKTFGQLKHS
;
A
#
# COMPACT_ATOMS: atom_id res chain seq x y z
N MET A 1 4.22 -1.79 0.44
CA MET A 1 3.16 -2.72 0.07
C MET A 1 2.58 -2.24 -1.25
N GLN A 2 3.02 -2.84 -2.35
CA GLN A 2 2.28 -2.67 -3.60
C GLN A 2 0.98 -3.43 -3.42
N ILE A 3 -0.05 -2.71 -3.03
CA ILE A 3 -1.40 -3.21 -3.03
C ILE A 3 -1.77 -3.29 -4.50
N ASN A 4 -1.70 -4.51 -5.05
CA ASN A 4 -2.10 -4.78 -6.41
C ASN A 4 -3.51 -4.27 -6.63
N SER A 5 -3.71 -3.64 -7.74
CA SER A 5 -4.92 -2.93 -8.13
C SER A 5 -6.21 -3.63 -7.72
N VAL A 6 -7.07 -2.89 -7.04
CA VAL A 6 -8.50 -3.15 -7.16
C VAL A 6 -8.80 -3.05 -8.64
N GLY A 7 -8.76 -4.17 -9.31
CA GLY A 7 -9.10 -4.25 -10.71
C GLY A 7 -10.46 -3.61 -10.87
N THR A 8 -10.48 -2.53 -11.61
CA THR A 8 -11.72 -2.09 -12.21
C THR A 8 -12.43 -3.34 -12.75
N SER A 9 -13.73 -3.32 -12.82
CA SER A 9 -14.68 -4.38 -13.19
C SER A 9 -14.23 -5.50 -14.15
N SER A 10 -13.06 -5.39 -14.79
CA SER A 10 -12.46 -6.43 -15.63
C SER A 10 -12.04 -7.68 -14.85
N ASN A 11 -11.56 -7.55 -13.61
CA ASN A 11 -11.18 -8.73 -12.81
C ASN A 11 -12.39 -9.50 -12.24
N LEU A 12 -13.52 -8.82 -12.03
CA LEU A 12 -14.76 -9.50 -11.66
C LEU A 12 -15.33 -10.35 -12.80
N TYR A 13 -15.08 -9.95 -14.07
CA TYR A 13 -15.53 -10.70 -15.24
C TYR A 13 -14.61 -11.89 -15.57
N ASN A 14 -13.31 -11.78 -15.36
CA ASN A 14 -12.39 -12.91 -15.54
C ASN A 14 -12.65 -14.04 -14.53
N ASN A 15 -13.13 -13.71 -13.32
CA ASN A 15 -13.53 -14.74 -12.34
C ASN A 15 -14.76 -15.55 -12.75
N LYS A 16 -15.66 -15.01 -13.60
CA LYS A 16 -16.79 -15.80 -14.11
C LYS A 16 -16.41 -16.75 -15.25
N GLN A 17 -15.36 -16.46 -16.01
CA GLN A 17 -14.81 -17.41 -16.99
C GLN A 17 -14.01 -18.54 -16.34
N ALA A 18 -13.35 -18.28 -15.20
CA ALA A 18 -12.64 -19.31 -14.45
C ALA A 18 -13.58 -20.39 -13.85
N LYS A 19 -14.86 -20.07 -13.65
CA LYS A 19 -15.84 -21.05 -13.14
C LYS A 19 -16.25 -22.15 -14.14
N ASN A 20 -15.98 -21.96 -15.43
CA ASN A 20 -16.28 -22.97 -16.46
C ASN A 20 -15.05 -23.80 -16.89
N HIS A 21 -13.86 -23.51 -16.35
CA HIS A 21 -12.75 -24.44 -16.47
C HIS A 21 -12.93 -25.56 -15.46
N LYS A 22 -13.22 -26.78 -15.96
CA LYS A 22 -13.13 -28.04 -15.21
C LYS A 22 -11.97 -27.94 -14.22
N LYS A 23 -12.21 -28.31 -12.96
CA LYS A 23 -11.18 -28.54 -11.95
C LYS A 23 -10.00 -29.27 -12.60
N THR A 24 -9.02 -28.54 -13.08
CA THR A 24 -7.74 -29.14 -13.41
C THR A 24 -7.14 -29.48 -12.07
N ASN A 25 -7.05 -30.79 -11.78
CA ASN A 25 -6.22 -31.30 -10.71
C ASN A 25 -4.83 -30.69 -10.90
N THR A 26 -4.54 -29.63 -10.18
CA THR A 26 -3.19 -29.12 -10.02
C THR A 26 -2.48 -30.14 -9.16
N ASN A 27 -1.85 -31.12 -9.79
CA ASN A 27 -0.90 -32.00 -9.12
C ASN A 27 0.23 -31.10 -8.59
N PHE A 28 0.15 -30.75 -7.32
CA PHE A 28 1.20 -30.04 -6.61
C PHE A 28 2.39 -30.97 -6.47
N LYS A 29 3.40 -30.81 -7.33
CA LYS A 29 4.60 -31.66 -7.35
C LYS A 29 5.68 -31.25 -6.33
N GLY A 30 5.37 -30.40 -5.34
CA GLY A 30 6.33 -30.07 -4.31
C GLY A 30 5.82 -29.11 -3.23
N LEU A 31 6.41 -29.19 -2.07
CA LEU A 31 6.10 -28.33 -0.91
C LEU A 31 6.28 -26.84 -1.23
N MET A 32 7.15 -26.52 -2.19
CA MET A 32 7.45 -25.15 -2.68
C MET A 32 6.34 -24.55 -3.57
N ASP A 33 5.45 -25.39 -4.12
CA ASP A 33 4.36 -24.90 -4.99
C ASP A 33 3.13 -24.47 -4.17
N ILE A 34 3.02 -24.92 -2.90
CA ILE A 34 1.90 -24.58 -2.02
C ILE A 34 1.80 -23.07 -1.74
N PRO A 35 2.88 -22.37 -1.34
CA PRO A 35 2.83 -20.93 -1.14
C PRO A 35 2.47 -20.17 -2.41
N GLY A 36 3.02 -20.61 -3.55
CA GLY A 36 2.72 -20.01 -4.86
C GLY A 36 1.25 -20.14 -5.26
N ALA A 37 0.66 -21.33 -5.05
CA ALA A 37 -0.75 -21.58 -5.35
C ALA A 37 -1.68 -20.83 -4.38
N LEU A 38 -1.34 -20.75 -3.10
CA LEU A 38 -2.07 -19.96 -2.11
C LEU A 38 -2.08 -18.48 -2.50
N MET A 39 -0.92 -17.93 -2.83
CA MET A 39 -0.80 -16.53 -3.24
C MET A 39 -1.51 -16.26 -4.56
N GLN A 40 -1.41 -17.16 -5.54
CA GLN A 40 -2.17 -17.04 -6.78
C GLN A 40 -3.68 -17.14 -6.53
N GLY A 41 -4.10 -17.98 -5.58
CA GLY A 41 -5.48 -18.03 -5.10
C GLY A 41 -5.91 -16.70 -4.49
N LEU A 42 -5.10 -16.11 -3.61
CA LEU A 42 -5.36 -14.82 -2.98
C LEU A 42 -5.39 -13.67 -3.99
N GLU A 43 -4.47 -13.65 -4.96
CA GLU A 43 -4.48 -12.66 -6.04
C GLU A 43 -5.71 -12.78 -6.94
N ASN A 44 -6.20 -14.01 -7.19
CA ASN A 44 -7.44 -14.25 -7.93
C ASN A 44 -8.69 -13.74 -7.18
N THR A 45 -8.64 -13.65 -5.84
CA THR A 45 -9.70 -13.01 -5.05
C THR A 45 -9.61 -11.48 -5.07
N GLY A 46 -8.57 -10.94 -5.68
CA GLY A 46 -8.29 -9.52 -5.77
C GLY A 46 -7.75 -8.93 -4.46
N PHE A 47 -7.64 -7.61 -4.46
CA PHE A 47 -7.11 -6.84 -3.34
C PHE A 47 -7.84 -7.13 -2.00
N ILE A 48 -9.17 -7.25 -2.04
CA ILE A 48 -9.99 -7.45 -0.84
C ILE A 48 -9.62 -8.76 -0.13
N GLY A 49 -9.51 -9.87 -0.88
CA GLY A 49 -9.18 -11.16 -0.29
C GLY A 49 -7.76 -11.19 0.27
N SER A 50 -6.79 -10.66 -0.47
CA SER A 50 -5.41 -10.58 -0.02
C SER A 50 -5.28 -9.73 1.25
N PHE A 51 -5.91 -8.54 1.28
CA PHE A 51 -5.92 -7.65 2.43
C PHE A 51 -6.58 -8.31 3.65
N LEU A 52 -7.79 -8.86 3.50
CA LEU A 52 -8.50 -9.50 4.61
C LEU A 52 -7.70 -10.65 5.23
N VAL A 53 -7.04 -11.47 4.40
CA VAL A 53 -6.19 -12.56 4.92
C VAL A 53 -4.98 -12.01 5.67
N GLN A 54 -4.29 -11.01 5.12
CA GLN A 54 -3.13 -10.39 5.78
C GLN A 54 -3.52 -9.72 7.10
N ASP A 55 -4.57 -8.91 7.09
CA ASP A 55 -5.03 -8.19 8.27
C ASP A 55 -5.56 -9.15 9.34
N THR A 56 -6.38 -10.13 8.93
CA THR A 56 -7.00 -11.09 9.87
C THR A 56 -5.96 -12.04 10.45
N LEU A 57 -5.24 -12.79 9.59
CA LEU A 57 -4.29 -13.80 10.05
C LEU A 57 -2.96 -13.20 10.52
N GLY A 58 -2.55 -12.07 9.93
CA GLY A 58 -1.28 -11.44 10.23
C GLY A 58 -1.28 -10.52 11.43
N MET A 59 -2.39 -9.87 11.71
CA MET A 59 -2.48 -8.88 12.80
C MET A 59 -3.63 -9.17 13.76
N THR A 60 -4.86 -9.28 13.27
CA THR A 60 -6.05 -9.37 14.15
C THR A 60 -6.01 -10.59 15.05
N VAL A 61 -5.83 -11.78 14.49
CA VAL A 61 -5.83 -13.03 15.28
C VAL A 61 -4.66 -13.11 16.27
N PRO A 62 -3.39 -12.89 15.88
CA PRO A 62 -2.27 -12.93 16.83
C PRO A 62 -2.39 -11.89 17.94
N ARG A 63 -2.76 -10.66 17.62
CA ARG A 63 -2.91 -9.58 18.61
C ARG A 63 -4.07 -9.81 19.56
N THR A 64 -5.20 -10.32 19.06
CA THR A 64 -6.35 -10.69 19.90
C THR A 64 -5.96 -11.79 20.88
N ARG A 65 -5.21 -12.80 20.40
CA ARG A 65 -4.66 -13.82 21.28
C ARG A 65 -3.77 -13.23 22.37
N GLU A 66 -2.82 -12.38 22.02
CA GLU A 66 -1.95 -11.72 23.00
C GLU A 66 -2.77 -10.87 24.00
N GLY A 67 -3.83 -10.19 23.55
CA GLY A 67 -4.76 -9.48 24.42
C GLY A 67 -5.48 -10.40 25.40
N LEU A 68 -5.96 -11.57 24.96
CA LEU A 68 -6.60 -12.56 25.81
C LEU A 68 -5.68 -13.08 26.92
N TYR A 69 -4.37 -13.20 26.65
CA TYR A 69 -3.38 -13.69 27.60
C TYR A 69 -2.69 -12.58 28.42
N ARG A 70 -3.00 -11.33 28.15
CA ARG A 70 -2.41 -10.18 28.84
C ARG A 70 -2.80 -10.17 30.31
N ASP A 71 -1.82 -10.00 31.17
CA ASP A 71 -1.97 -9.94 32.65
C ASP A 71 -2.60 -11.20 33.27
N VAL A 72 -2.63 -12.33 32.54
CA VAL A 72 -3.09 -13.63 33.05
C VAL A 72 -1.88 -14.42 33.58
N PRO A 73 -1.88 -14.86 34.85
CA PRO A 73 -0.85 -15.72 35.42
C PRO A 73 -0.66 -17.01 34.64
N GLU A 74 0.59 -17.50 34.51
CA GLU A 74 0.91 -18.68 33.69
C GLU A 74 0.07 -19.93 34.03
N GLU A 75 -0.21 -20.13 35.32
CA GLU A 75 -1.01 -21.25 35.84
C GLU A 75 -2.45 -21.21 35.32
N LYS A 76 -3.00 -20.00 35.16
CA LYS A 76 -4.38 -19.77 34.70
C LYS A 76 -4.53 -19.72 33.19
N LYS A 77 -3.44 -19.57 32.43
CA LYS A 77 -3.47 -19.51 30.96
C LYS A 77 -4.01 -20.77 30.29
N LYS A 78 -4.00 -21.91 31.00
CA LYS A 78 -4.54 -23.19 30.51
C LYS A 78 -6.07 -23.24 30.56
N ASN A 79 -6.70 -22.42 31.40
CA ASN A 79 -8.13 -22.41 31.55
C ASN A 79 -8.76 -21.26 30.78
N PHE A 80 -9.58 -21.57 29.81
CA PHE A 80 -10.23 -20.58 28.94
C PHE A 80 -11.07 -19.54 29.72
N LYS A 81 -11.66 -19.93 30.85
CA LYS A 81 -12.49 -19.03 31.68
C LYS A 81 -11.69 -17.93 32.39
N ASP A 82 -10.40 -18.15 32.60
CA ASP A 82 -9.53 -17.23 33.31
C ASP A 82 -8.82 -16.21 32.38
N LEU A 83 -9.08 -16.30 31.07
CA LEU A 83 -8.51 -15.39 30.09
C LEU A 83 -9.12 -13.98 30.19
N ASN A 84 -8.35 -12.98 29.78
CA ASN A 84 -8.79 -11.59 29.78
C ASN A 84 -9.64 -11.26 28.54
N PHE A 85 -10.93 -11.64 28.58
CA PHE A 85 -11.87 -11.42 27.47
C PHE A 85 -12.13 -9.96 27.18
N LYS A 86 -12.07 -9.06 28.18
CA LYS A 86 -12.27 -7.62 27.94
C LYS A 86 -11.15 -7.05 27.07
N GLU A 87 -9.91 -7.37 27.42
CA GLU A 87 -8.75 -6.97 26.64
C GLU A 87 -8.74 -7.64 25.25
N GLY A 88 -9.03 -8.94 25.18
CA GLY A 88 -9.16 -9.65 23.92
C GLY A 88 -10.20 -9.04 22.99
N ALA A 89 -11.38 -8.69 23.51
CA ALA A 89 -12.45 -8.05 22.76
C ALA A 89 -12.08 -6.61 22.33
N GLU A 90 -11.43 -5.84 23.19
CA GLU A 90 -10.89 -4.53 22.82
C GLU A 90 -9.95 -4.64 21.63
N VAL A 91 -8.96 -5.54 21.72
CA VAL A 91 -7.98 -5.75 20.66
C VAL A 91 -8.65 -6.22 19.39
N LEU A 92 -9.61 -7.15 19.49
CA LEU A 92 -10.37 -7.64 18.33
C LEU A 92 -11.10 -6.50 17.62
N ILE A 93 -11.86 -5.69 18.34
CA ILE A 93 -12.61 -4.55 17.78
C ILE A 93 -11.64 -3.55 17.14
N ARG A 94 -10.55 -3.25 17.83
CA ARG A 94 -9.53 -2.32 17.36
C ARG A 94 -8.90 -2.76 16.04
N GLU A 95 -8.46 -4.00 15.95
CA GLU A 95 -7.75 -4.49 14.79
C GLU A 95 -8.72 -4.84 13.65
N ALA A 96 -9.83 -5.54 13.93
CA ALA A 96 -10.78 -5.97 12.91
C ALA A 96 -11.53 -4.81 12.22
N LEU A 97 -11.66 -3.65 12.87
CA LEU A 97 -12.33 -2.49 12.28
C LEU A 97 -11.36 -1.47 11.69
N SER A 98 -10.20 -1.21 12.33
CA SER A 98 -9.30 -0.13 11.90
C SER A 98 -8.73 -0.36 10.50
N GLY A 99 -8.26 -1.57 10.22
CA GLY A 99 -7.70 -1.94 8.92
C GLY A 99 -8.73 -1.81 7.79
N PRO A 100 -9.88 -2.53 7.86
CA PRO A 100 -10.92 -2.42 6.86
C PRO A 100 -11.45 -0.99 6.65
N LEU A 101 -11.72 -0.23 7.71
CA LEU A 101 -12.18 1.16 7.57
C LEU A 101 -11.13 2.05 6.89
N MET A 102 -9.84 1.88 7.23
CA MET A 102 -8.77 2.64 6.59
C MET A 102 -8.66 2.34 5.09
N MET A 103 -8.93 1.12 4.67
CA MET A 103 -8.77 0.69 3.28
C MET A 103 -10.03 0.87 2.44
N PHE A 104 -11.22 0.59 2.99
CA PHE A 104 -12.46 0.60 2.20
C PHE A 104 -13.16 1.94 2.19
N THR A 105 -13.04 2.77 3.23
CA THR A 105 -13.69 4.09 3.25
C THR A 105 -13.26 4.98 2.09
N PRO A 106 -11.97 5.17 1.78
CA PRO A 106 -11.58 6.01 0.64
C PRO A 106 -12.06 5.42 -0.69
N VAL A 107 -12.05 4.09 -0.84
CA VAL A 107 -12.57 3.43 -2.04
C VAL A 107 -14.07 3.66 -2.18
N ALA A 108 -14.83 3.54 -1.10
CA ALA A 108 -16.27 3.80 -1.11
C ALA A 108 -16.59 5.25 -1.48
N VAL A 109 -15.89 6.22 -0.90
CA VAL A 109 -16.06 7.65 -1.23
C VAL A 109 -15.73 7.92 -2.70
N LEU A 110 -14.65 7.33 -3.23
CA LEU A 110 -14.29 7.46 -4.64
C LEU A 110 -15.33 6.83 -5.56
N LEU A 111 -15.85 5.65 -5.24
CA LEU A 111 -16.88 4.98 -6.04
C LEU A 111 -18.21 5.74 -6.04
N LEU A 112 -18.62 6.27 -4.89
CA LEU A 112 -19.80 7.12 -4.78
C LEU A 112 -19.59 8.42 -5.57
N GLY A 113 -18.43 9.06 -5.40
CA GLY A 113 -18.08 10.26 -6.16
C GLY A 113 -18.15 10.04 -7.68
N LYS A 114 -17.64 8.90 -8.17
CA LYS A 114 -17.69 8.58 -9.61
C LYS A 114 -19.11 8.56 -10.19
N LYS A 115 -20.11 8.26 -9.39
CA LYS A 115 -21.52 8.24 -9.82
C LYS A 115 -22.10 9.64 -9.99
N PHE A 116 -21.64 10.61 -9.19
CA PHE A 116 -22.23 11.96 -9.13
C PHE A 116 -21.37 13.03 -9.79
N ILE A 117 -20.08 12.77 -9.97
CA ILE A 117 -19.09 13.70 -10.50
C ILE A 117 -18.55 13.13 -11.82
N GLY A 118 -18.12 13.96 -12.74
CA GLY A 118 -17.60 13.52 -14.04
C GLY A 118 -16.50 12.45 -13.93
N LYS A 119 -16.49 11.51 -14.86
CA LYS A 119 -15.58 10.36 -14.84
C LYS A 119 -14.11 10.75 -14.91
N SER A 120 -13.79 11.82 -15.63
CA SER A 120 -12.41 12.35 -15.73
C SER A 120 -11.81 12.73 -14.39
N THR A 121 -12.62 13.09 -13.40
CA THR A 121 -12.18 13.44 -12.05
C THR A 121 -11.49 12.28 -11.33
N PHE A 122 -11.73 11.03 -11.75
CA PHE A 122 -11.11 9.83 -11.15
C PHE A 122 -9.79 9.44 -11.83
N THR A 123 -9.40 10.17 -12.85
CA THR A 123 -8.09 10.06 -13.46
C THR A 123 -7.03 10.73 -12.56
N ASN A 124 -5.80 10.22 -12.57
CA ASN A 124 -4.68 10.81 -11.85
C ASN A 124 -4.51 12.29 -12.20
N SER A 125 -4.22 13.15 -11.22
CA SER A 125 -4.10 14.61 -11.42
C SER A 125 -3.01 14.97 -12.42
N ALA A 126 -1.88 14.24 -12.42
CA ALA A 126 -0.83 14.44 -13.41
C ALA A 126 -1.31 14.09 -14.83
N MET A 127 -2.11 13.02 -14.96
CA MET A 127 -2.73 12.65 -16.24
C MET A 127 -3.78 13.68 -16.68
N ILE A 128 -4.63 14.19 -15.78
CA ILE A 128 -5.60 15.26 -16.09
C ILE A 128 -4.89 16.49 -16.70
N LYS A 129 -3.75 16.89 -16.15
CA LYS A 129 -2.95 17.99 -16.70
C LYS A 129 -2.52 17.73 -18.13
N ARG A 130 -2.00 16.54 -18.40
CA ARG A 130 -1.51 16.16 -19.73
C ARG A 130 -2.66 16.06 -20.73
N LEU A 131 -3.75 15.43 -20.35
CA LEU A 131 -4.94 15.29 -21.19
C LEU A 131 -5.58 16.65 -21.50
N GLY A 132 -5.62 17.56 -20.51
CA GLY A 132 -6.10 18.93 -20.70
C GLY A 132 -5.25 19.70 -21.69
N HIS A 133 -3.92 19.63 -21.56
CA HIS A 133 -3.00 20.24 -22.49
C HIS A 133 -3.18 19.68 -23.92
N THR A 134 -3.25 18.34 -24.06
CA THR A 134 -3.47 17.71 -25.37
C THR A 134 -4.83 18.11 -25.96
N LEU A 135 -5.90 18.22 -25.17
CA LEU A 135 -7.20 18.67 -25.68
C LEU A 135 -7.12 20.11 -26.19
N THR A 136 -6.43 21.00 -25.46
CA THR A 136 -6.20 22.39 -25.89
C THR A 136 -5.40 22.44 -27.21
N GLU A 137 -4.36 21.61 -27.35
CA GLU A 137 -3.61 21.48 -28.63
C GLU A 137 -4.49 20.94 -29.75
N THR A 138 -5.36 19.97 -29.47
CA THR A 138 -6.29 19.38 -30.46
C THR A 138 -7.23 20.44 -30.99
N VAL A 139 -7.84 21.22 -30.09
CA VAL A 139 -8.79 22.29 -30.46
C VAL A 139 -8.11 23.42 -31.24
N LYS A 140 -6.86 23.77 -30.90
CA LYS A 140 -6.08 24.78 -31.64
C LYS A 140 -5.63 24.30 -33.01
N GLY A 141 -5.35 23.01 -33.14
CA GLY A 141 -4.69 22.44 -34.32
C GLY A 141 -5.61 22.18 -35.50
N GLY A 142 -6.93 22.32 -35.38
CA GLY A 142 -7.82 22.06 -36.51
C GLY A 142 -9.29 22.38 -36.26
N LYS A 143 -10.02 22.58 -37.36
CA LYS A 143 -11.49 22.60 -37.35
C LYS A 143 -11.99 21.16 -37.48
N HIS A 144 -12.75 20.69 -36.53
CA HIS A 144 -13.35 19.35 -36.55
C HIS A 144 -14.82 19.48 -36.95
N ALA A 145 -15.25 18.72 -37.95
CA ALA A 145 -16.64 18.73 -38.43
C ALA A 145 -17.59 17.98 -37.48
N SER A 146 -17.04 17.05 -36.68
CA SER A 146 -17.83 16.22 -35.79
C SER A 146 -17.12 15.89 -34.47
N THR A 147 -17.91 15.58 -33.45
CA THR A 147 -17.37 15.07 -32.15
C THR A 147 -16.53 13.80 -32.35
N LYS A 148 -16.83 12.97 -33.35
CA LYS A 148 -16.07 11.74 -33.65
C LYS A 148 -14.66 12.09 -34.16
N GLU A 149 -14.53 13.08 -35.04
CA GLU A 149 -13.22 13.56 -35.53
C GLU A 149 -12.40 14.19 -34.42
N LEU A 150 -13.01 15.03 -33.58
CA LEU A 150 -12.33 15.62 -32.43
C LEU A 150 -11.78 14.55 -31.49
N LYS A 151 -12.58 13.52 -31.17
CA LYS A 151 -12.15 12.40 -30.34
C LYS A 151 -10.99 11.63 -30.98
N ALA A 152 -11.09 11.32 -32.27
CA ALA A 152 -10.06 10.59 -33.00
C ALA A 152 -8.72 11.36 -33.03
N ASP A 153 -8.74 12.69 -33.29
CA ASP A 153 -7.52 13.53 -33.25
C ASP A 153 -6.95 13.62 -31.82
N PHE A 154 -7.80 13.79 -30.81
CA PHE A 154 -7.38 13.79 -29.43
C PHE A 154 -6.71 12.45 -29.01
N TYR A 155 -7.26 11.31 -29.41
CA TYR A 155 -6.67 10.00 -29.19
C TYR A 155 -5.34 9.86 -29.93
N ARG A 156 -5.30 10.23 -31.19
CA ARG A 156 -4.08 10.19 -32.02
C ARG A 156 -2.95 10.97 -31.36
N ARG A 157 -3.16 12.22 -30.93
CA ARG A 157 -2.15 13.04 -30.29
C ARG A 157 -1.63 12.45 -28.97
N ASN A 158 -2.52 11.92 -28.14
CA ASN A 158 -2.10 11.27 -26.89
C ASN A 158 -1.34 9.98 -27.15
N ILE A 159 -1.81 9.13 -28.04
CA ILE A 159 -1.15 7.86 -28.39
C ILE A 159 0.22 8.16 -29.03
N THR A 160 0.32 9.15 -29.92
CA THR A 160 1.61 9.61 -30.47
C THR A 160 2.58 10.01 -29.36
N LYS A 161 2.13 10.83 -28.39
CA LYS A 161 2.96 11.21 -27.22
C LYS A 161 3.39 9.99 -26.41
N MET A 162 2.48 9.04 -26.17
CA MET A 162 2.81 7.79 -25.45
C MET A 162 3.86 6.97 -26.18
N VAL A 163 3.75 6.85 -27.49
CA VAL A 163 4.70 6.12 -28.32
C VAL A 163 6.05 6.83 -28.31
N GLN A 164 6.10 8.10 -28.66
CA GLN A 164 7.33 8.89 -28.78
C GLN A 164 8.11 9.03 -27.48
N ASN A 165 7.42 9.11 -26.33
CA ASN A 165 8.07 9.19 -25.04
C ASN A 165 8.46 7.84 -24.44
N THR A 166 8.00 6.75 -25.05
CA THR A 166 8.26 5.40 -24.56
C THR A 166 9.19 4.63 -25.50
N THR A 167 9.26 5.00 -26.77
CA THR A 167 10.06 4.28 -27.79
C THR A 167 11.11 5.20 -28.42
N ASN A 168 12.29 4.63 -28.71
CA ASN A 168 13.30 5.22 -29.57
C ASN A 168 13.12 4.75 -31.03
N ALA A 169 11.87 4.60 -31.48
CA ALA A 169 11.57 4.00 -32.76
C ALA A 169 12.18 4.79 -33.92
N ALA A 170 13.10 4.17 -34.64
CA ALA A 170 13.66 4.71 -35.86
C ALA A 170 12.70 4.52 -37.06
N ASP A 171 11.76 3.56 -36.98
CA ASP A 171 10.80 3.23 -38.04
C ASP A 171 9.50 4.02 -37.87
N LYS A 172 9.44 5.16 -38.56
CA LYS A 172 8.25 6.04 -38.55
C LYS A 172 7.02 5.41 -39.21
N THR A 173 7.21 4.46 -40.13
CA THR A 173 6.10 3.79 -40.82
C THR A 173 5.41 2.81 -39.86
N ALA A 174 6.19 2.01 -39.15
CA ALA A 174 5.66 1.13 -38.12
C ALA A 174 4.99 1.90 -36.98
N GLU A 175 5.55 3.06 -36.60
CA GLU A 175 4.96 3.96 -35.58
C GLU A 175 3.58 4.47 -36.04
N ALA A 176 3.47 4.97 -37.29
CA ALA A 176 2.22 5.48 -37.81
C ALA A 176 1.14 4.38 -37.89
N ALA A 177 1.48 3.20 -38.40
CA ALA A 177 0.56 2.07 -38.47
C ALA A 177 0.10 1.61 -37.08
N PHE A 178 1.00 1.60 -36.10
CA PHE A 178 0.67 1.27 -34.70
C PHE A 178 -0.29 2.30 -34.09
N ILE A 179 -0.05 3.60 -34.29
CA ILE A 179 -0.90 4.69 -33.82
C ILE A 179 -2.30 4.54 -34.42
N ASP A 180 -2.42 4.32 -35.73
CA ASP A 180 -3.70 4.18 -36.42
C ASP A 180 -4.51 2.97 -35.89
N ASN A 181 -3.89 1.82 -35.77
CA ASN A 181 -4.51 0.61 -35.25
C ASN A 181 -4.99 0.80 -33.79
N THR A 182 -4.19 1.51 -32.98
CA THR A 182 -4.54 1.79 -31.58
C THR A 182 -5.71 2.78 -31.49
N VAL A 183 -5.70 3.85 -32.31
CA VAL A 183 -6.82 4.81 -32.39
C VAL A 183 -8.12 4.11 -32.79
N ASN A 184 -8.08 3.24 -33.82
CA ASN A 184 -9.23 2.47 -34.26
C ASN A 184 -9.78 1.56 -33.14
N SER A 185 -8.89 0.91 -32.40
CA SER A 185 -9.27 0.07 -31.26
C SER A 185 -9.92 0.89 -30.12
N VAL A 186 -9.42 2.10 -29.83
CA VAL A 186 -10.01 2.99 -28.83
C VAL A 186 -11.38 3.53 -29.28
N ASN A 187 -11.52 3.90 -30.56
CA ASN A 187 -12.80 4.29 -31.14
C ASN A 187 -13.84 3.14 -31.04
N ARG A 188 -13.40 1.89 -31.28
CA ARG A 188 -14.25 0.71 -31.12
C ARG A 188 -14.75 0.55 -29.68
N LEU A 189 -13.89 0.82 -28.68
CA LEU A 189 -14.31 0.83 -27.28
C LEU A 189 -15.39 1.88 -26.98
N ASP A 190 -15.32 3.04 -27.63
CA ASP A 190 -16.34 4.07 -27.48
C ASP A 190 -17.66 3.66 -28.11
N GLU A 191 -17.62 3.04 -29.31
CA GLU A 191 -18.81 2.49 -29.97
C GLU A 191 -19.49 1.42 -29.11
N ILE A 192 -18.71 0.49 -28.54
CA ILE A 192 -19.24 -0.53 -27.62
C ILE A 192 -19.87 0.14 -26.38
N ALA A 193 -19.23 1.18 -25.84
CA ALA A 193 -19.77 1.89 -24.68
C ALA A 193 -21.09 2.61 -24.99
N GLU A 194 -21.25 3.17 -26.19
CA GLU A 194 -22.52 3.76 -26.64
C GLU A 194 -23.60 2.69 -26.85
N GLN A 195 -23.28 1.59 -27.52
CA GLN A 195 -24.21 0.47 -27.69
C GLN A 195 -24.70 -0.09 -26.34
N LEU A 196 -23.82 -0.17 -25.33
CA LEU A 196 -24.18 -0.66 -23.99
C LEU A 196 -25.18 0.26 -23.24
N LYS A 197 -25.32 1.53 -23.66
CA LYS A 197 -26.34 2.46 -23.11
C LYS A 197 -27.74 2.12 -23.58
N ASP A 198 -27.88 1.43 -24.70
CA ASP A 198 -29.17 1.02 -25.23
C ASP A 198 -29.86 0.04 -24.27
N LYS A 199 -31.02 0.50 -23.73
CA LYS A 199 -31.83 -0.29 -22.80
C LYS A 199 -32.56 -1.43 -23.49
N SER A 200 -32.79 -1.35 -24.79
CA SER A 200 -33.51 -2.34 -25.60
C SER A 200 -32.71 -3.63 -25.84
N LEU A 201 -31.38 -3.59 -25.69
CA LEU A 201 -30.51 -4.73 -25.91
C LEU A 201 -30.79 -5.90 -24.96
N THR A 202 -30.87 -7.11 -25.54
CA THR A 202 -31.02 -8.34 -24.75
C THR A 202 -29.82 -8.60 -23.85
N ARG A 203 -30.04 -9.33 -22.76
CA ARG A 203 -28.99 -9.71 -21.82
C ARG A 203 -27.82 -10.46 -22.51
N LYS A 204 -28.14 -11.27 -23.55
CA LYS A 204 -27.14 -12.03 -24.32
C LYS A 204 -26.23 -11.08 -25.12
N VAL A 205 -26.80 -10.09 -25.82
CA VAL A 205 -26.07 -9.07 -26.58
C VAL A 205 -25.21 -8.21 -25.65
N LYS A 206 -25.78 -7.73 -24.52
CA LYS A 206 -25.01 -6.98 -23.52
C LYS A 206 -23.82 -7.77 -22.97
N LYS A 207 -23.96 -9.09 -22.78
CA LYS A 207 -22.86 -9.95 -22.34
C LYS A 207 -21.78 -10.11 -23.41
N ALA A 208 -22.18 -10.23 -24.68
CA ALA A 208 -21.24 -10.32 -25.80
C ALA A 208 -20.43 -9.01 -25.97
N LEU A 209 -21.11 -7.86 -25.96
CA LEU A 209 -20.46 -6.54 -26.02
C LEU A 209 -19.48 -6.30 -24.87
N LYS A 210 -19.84 -6.69 -23.64
CA LYS A 210 -18.92 -6.60 -22.50
C LYS A 210 -17.71 -7.52 -22.65
N LYS A 211 -17.87 -8.70 -23.22
CA LYS A 211 -16.75 -9.60 -23.52
C LYS A 211 -15.83 -8.99 -24.57
N GLU A 212 -16.41 -8.43 -25.63
CA GLU A 212 -15.68 -7.72 -26.68
C GLU A 212 -14.91 -6.51 -26.11
N GLN A 213 -15.54 -5.72 -25.25
CA GLN A 213 -14.89 -4.59 -24.56
C GLN A 213 -13.64 -5.03 -23.83
N VAL A 214 -13.75 -6.06 -22.98
CA VAL A 214 -12.61 -6.59 -22.20
C VAL A 214 -11.50 -7.11 -23.13
N GLN A 215 -11.88 -7.78 -24.20
CA GLN A 215 -10.92 -8.32 -25.18
C GLN A 215 -10.20 -7.19 -25.94
N THR A 216 -10.93 -6.16 -26.37
CA THR A 216 -10.35 -4.99 -27.05
C THR A 216 -9.41 -4.21 -26.12
N GLU A 217 -9.78 -3.99 -24.85
CA GLU A 217 -8.91 -3.38 -23.84
C GLU A 217 -7.62 -4.19 -23.65
N SER A 218 -7.73 -5.52 -23.54
CA SER A 218 -6.56 -6.41 -23.43
C SER A 218 -5.69 -6.37 -24.68
N ASN A 219 -6.29 -6.35 -25.86
CA ASN A 219 -5.56 -6.28 -27.12
C ASN A 219 -4.76 -4.98 -27.24
N ILE A 220 -5.34 -3.83 -26.83
CA ILE A 220 -4.61 -2.55 -26.83
C ILE A 220 -3.37 -2.65 -25.93
N VAL A 221 -3.51 -3.21 -24.72
CA VAL A 221 -2.37 -3.38 -23.80
C VAL A 221 -1.30 -4.27 -24.42
N ASN A 222 -1.71 -5.38 -25.04
CA ASN A 222 -0.77 -6.30 -25.72
C ASN A 222 -0.08 -5.62 -26.91
N MET A 223 -0.80 -4.84 -27.71
CA MET A 223 -0.22 -4.06 -28.82
C MET A 223 0.89 -3.12 -28.31
N PHE A 224 0.66 -2.39 -27.21
CA PHE A 224 1.70 -1.57 -26.61
C PHE A 224 2.90 -2.39 -26.10
N ASN A 225 2.64 -3.52 -25.44
CA ASN A 225 3.70 -4.41 -24.96
C ASN A 225 4.55 -4.94 -26.13
N ASP A 226 3.89 -5.41 -27.18
CA ASP A 226 4.57 -5.93 -28.37
C ASP A 226 5.38 -4.83 -29.09
N PHE A 227 4.82 -3.63 -29.17
CA PHE A 227 5.50 -2.49 -29.77
C PHE A 227 6.73 -2.07 -28.96
N HIS A 228 6.62 -2.00 -27.64
CA HIS A 228 7.76 -1.69 -26.74
C HIS A 228 8.85 -2.76 -26.81
N GLN A 229 8.48 -4.04 -26.79
CA GLN A 229 9.41 -5.15 -26.88
C GLN A 229 10.13 -5.18 -28.23
N THR A 230 9.41 -4.83 -29.30
CA THR A 230 9.95 -4.87 -30.67
C THR A 230 10.92 -3.72 -30.97
N HIS A 231 10.70 -2.53 -30.38
CA HIS A 231 11.42 -1.30 -30.75
C HIS A 231 12.39 -0.79 -29.68
N ASN A 232 12.21 -1.17 -28.40
CA ASN A 232 13.04 -0.66 -27.30
C ASN A 232 13.79 -1.72 -26.52
N ASN A 233 13.48 -2.99 -26.69
CA ASN A 233 13.95 -4.07 -25.80
C ASN A 233 13.70 -3.77 -24.31
N ASP A 234 12.72 -2.90 -23.99
CA ASP A 234 12.47 -2.43 -22.62
C ASP A 234 11.27 -3.15 -21.99
N PHE A 235 11.56 -4.24 -21.30
CA PHE A 235 10.57 -4.97 -20.52
C PHE A 235 10.12 -4.23 -19.24
N ALA A 236 10.82 -3.17 -18.83
CA ALA A 236 10.39 -2.35 -17.69
C ALA A 236 9.10 -1.57 -18.01
N MET A 237 8.81 -1.39 -19.30
CA MET A 237 7.62 -0.70 -19.80
C MET A 237 6.43 -1.62 -20.07
N VAL A 238 6.51 -2.89 -19.74
CA VAL A 238 5.37 -3.82 -19.86
C VAL A 238 4.15 -3.28 -19.10
N ASN A 239 3.01 -3.21 -19.80
CA ASN A 239 1.76 -2.64 -19.30
C ASN A 239 1.83 -1.15 -18.90
N LYS A 240 2.86 -0.44 -19.31
CA LYS A 240 3.11 0.95 -18.93
C LYS A 240 3.37 1.82 -20.15
N VAL A 241 3.07 3.11 -20.03
CA VAL A 241 3.34 4.14 -21.03
C VAL A 241 3.80 5.42 -20.36
N LYS A 242 4.55 6.25 -21.10
CA LYS A 242 4.96 7.61 -20.67
C LYS A 242 4.27 8.64 -21.58
N PHE A 243 3.63 9.64 -21.00
CA PHE A 243 3.13 10.81 -21.73
C PHE A 243 4.19 11.90 -21.90
N ASP A 244 5.18 11.91 -21.01
CA ASP A 244 6.32 12.81 -20.97
C ASP A 244 7.48 12.13 -20.23
N LYS A 245 8.58 12.84 -20.02
CA LYS A 245 9.78 12.30 -19.35
C LYS A 245 9.56 11.97 -17.86
N ASP A 246 8.54 12.55 -17.24
CA ASP A 246 8.41 12.58 -15.77
C ASP A 246 7.39 11.59 -15.19
N GLY A 247 6.67 10.84 -15.99
CA GLY A 247 5.62 9.98 -15.46
C GLY A 247 5.33 8.72 -16.24
N THR A 248 5.42 7.59 -15.54
CA THR A 248 5.01 6.29 -16.07
C THR A 248 3.62 5.94 -15.57
N PHE A 249 2.72 5.55 -16.45
CA PHE A 249 1.34 5.21 -16.16
C PHE A 249 1.01 3.81 -16.68
N SER A 250 0.03 3.15 -16.06
CA SER A 250 -0.54 1.92 -16.62
C SER A 250 -1.18 2.21 -17.99
N THR A 251 -0.86 1.43 -19.00
CA THR A 251 -1.44 1.54 -20.36
C THR A 251 -2.97 1.52 -20.27
N GLN A 252 -3.55 0.52 -19.58
CA GLN A 252 -5.00 0.39 -19.42
C GLN A 252 -5.64 1.63 -18.79
N LYS A 253 -5.03 2.15 -17.68
CA LYS A 253 -5.54 3.36 -17.01
C LYS A 253 -5.39 4.60 -17.87
N SER A 254 -4.35 4.67 -18.70
CA SER A 254 -4.13 5.77 -19.62
C SER A 254 -5.19 5.82 -20.71
N ILE A 255 -5.50 4.68 -21.31
CA ILE A 255 -6.57 4.55 -22.29
C ILE A 255 -7.93 4.90 -21.68
N GLN A 256 -8.23 4.35 -20.50
CA GLN A 256 -9.46 4.67 -19.77
C GLN A 256 -9.55 6.16 -19.44
N GLY A 257 -8.48 6.76 -18.93
CA GLY A 257 -8.43 8.18 -18.57
C GLY A 257 -8.64 9.10 -19.77
N MET A 258 -8.04 8.78 -20.93
CA MET A 258 -8.28 9.52 -22.18
C MET A 258 -9.75 9.49 -22.59
N ARG A 259 -10.36 8.31 -22.58
CA ARG A 259 -11.77 8.12 -22.94
C ARG A 259 -12.70 8.85 -21.98
N ASP A 260 -12.47 8.73 -20.68
CA ASP A 260 -13.27 9.41 -19.66
C ASP A 260 -13.13 10.95 -19.77
N TYR A 261 -11.92 11.46 -20.05
CA TYR A 261 -11.66 12.89 -20.16
C TYR A 261 -12.35 13.51 -21.36
N ILE A 262 -12.19 12.92 -22.56
CA ILE A 262 -12.82 13.46 -23.78
C ILE A 262 -14.33 13.26 -23.75
N ALA A 263 -14.84 12.20 -23.12
CA ALA A 263 -16.27 12.00 -22.94
C ALA A 263 -16.89 13.14 -22.08
N ASP A 264 -16.22 13.52 -20.98
CA ASP A 264 -16.68 14.64 -20.15
C ASP A 264 -16.57 15.99 -20.89
N ALA A 265 -15.54 16.16 -21.74
CA ALA A 265 -15.35 17.35 -22.56
C ALA A 265 -16.45 17.53 -23.61
N THR A 266 -16.92 16.43 -24.20
CA THR A 266 -17.90 16.41 -25.30
C THR A 266 -19.35 16.19 -24.85
N ASN A 267 -19.57 15.91 -23.57
CA ASN A 267 -20.89 15.58 -23.05
C ASN A 267 -21.89 16.73 -23.21
N GLY A 268 -22.93 16.51 -24.03
CA GLY A 268 -24.01 17.49 -24.27
C GLY A 268 -23.54 18.78 -24.97
N LYS A 269 -22.39 18.78 -25.65
CA LYS A 269 -21.85 19.95 -26.35
C LYS A 269 -21.69 19.68 -27.84
N ASN A 270 -21.93 20.72 -28.64
CA ASN A 270 -21.50 20.71 -30.04
C ASN A 270 -19.98 20.91 -30.14
N VAL A 271 -19.39 20.42 -31.22
CA VAL A 271 -17.94 20.55 -31.45
C VAL A 271 -17.49 22.01 -31.44
N ALA A 272 -18.31 22.90 -32.00
CA ALA A 272 -18.03 24.35 -32.02
C ALA A 272 -17.93 24.98 -30.63
N ASP A 273 -18.58 24.41 -29.61
CA ASP A 273 -18.56 24.89 -28.23
C ASP A 273 -17.30 24.46 -27.47
N ILE A 274 -16.51 23.54 -28.04
CA ILE A 274 -15.28 23.03 -27.44
C ILE A 274 -14.10 23.90 -27.90
N THR A 275 -13.95 25.02 -27.24
CA THR A 275 -12.89 26.00 -27.50
C THR A 275 -11.70 25.77 -26.58
N GLU A 276 -10.58 26.46 -26.83
CA GLU A 276 -9.43 26.50 -25.93
C GLU A 276 -9.83 26.91 -24.51
N GLU A 277 -10.67 27.94 -24.39
CA GLU A 277 -11.13 28.44 -23.10
C GLU A 277 -11.94 27.38 -22.34
N THR A 278 -12.85 26.68 -23.02
CA THR A 278 -13.66 25.61 -22.41
C THR A 278 -12.81 24.39 -22.03
N SER A 279 -11.75 24.07 -22.81
CA SER A 279 -10.76 23.04 -22.49
C SER A 279 -9.99 23.36 -21.21
N ASN A 280 -9.47 24.59 -21.11
CA ASN A 280 -8.74 25.07 -19.94
C ASN A 280 -9.66 25.12 -18.69
N LYS A 281 -10.91 25.56 -18.84
CA LYS A 281 -11.92 25.55 -17.77
C LYS A 281 -12.20 24.11 -17.29
N LEU A 282 -12.33 23.16 -18.21
CA LEU A 282 -12.54 21.74 -17.88
C LEU A 282 -11.35 21.18 -17.11
N GLN A 283 -10.12 21.41 -17.59
CA GLN A 283 -8.92 20.97 -16.91
C GLN A 283 -8.85 21.49 -15.47
N LYS A 284 -9.03 22.81 -15.30
CA LYS A 284 -9.03 23.44 -13.97
C LYS A 284 -10.13 22.87 -13.07
N LYS A 285 -11.36 22.73 -13.59
CA LYS A 285 -12.50 22.15 -12.87
C LYS A 285 -12.19 20.71 -12.45
N SER A 286 -11.68 19.87 -13.35
CA SER A 286 -11.37 18.46 -13.06
C SER A 286 -10.28 18.34 -11.98
N LEU A 287 -9.24 19.17 -12.01
CA LEU A 287 -8.18 19.18 -10.99
C LEU A 287 -8.70 19.63 -9.62
N ILE A 288 -9.48 20.69 -9.55
CA ILE A 288 -10.08 21.18 -8.30
C ILE A 288 -11.01 20.10 -7.72
N THR A 289 -11.89 19.56 -8.55
CA THR A 289 -12.84 18.52 -8.12
C THR A 289 -12.09 17.27 -7.65
N ARG A 290 -11.01 16.86 -8.34
CA ARG A 290 -10.15 15.77 -7.89
C ARG A 290 -9.55 16.05 -6.51
N GLY A 291 -9.04 17.25 -6.29
CA GLY A 291 -8.52 17.68 -4.99
C GLY A 291 -9.56 17.60 -3.87
N ILE A 292 -10.77 18.09 -4.14
CA ILE A 292 -11.89 18.03 -3.18
C ILE A 292 -12.25 16.56 -2.87
N VAL A 293 -12.39 15.72 -3.89
CA VAL A 293 -12.73 14.30 -3.71
C VAL A 293 -11.66 13.55 -2.91
N ASN A 294 -10.38 13.81 -3.20
CA ASN A 294 -9.29 13.24 -2.44
C ASN A 294 -9.29 13.70 -0.97
N ALA A 295 -9.52 14.98 -0.74
CA ALA A 295 -9.62 15.53 0.62
C ALA A 295 -10.82 14.94 1.39
N LEU A 296 -11.98 14.80 0.74
CA LEU A 296 -13.16 14.15 1.32
C LEU A 296 -12.89 12.68 1.62
N ALA A 297 -12.23 11.95 0.73
CA ALA A 297 -11.85 10.56 0.96
C ALA A 297 -10.91 10.43 2.16
N ALA A 298 -9.91 11.30 2.28
CA ALA A 298 -9.00 11.34 3.43
C ALA A 298 -9.75 11.69 4.74
N ALA A 299 -10.55 12.75 4.73
CA ALA A 299 -11.32 13.18 5.91
C ALA A 299 -12.33 12.12 6.36
N SER A 300 -13.05 11.49 5.43
CA SER A 300 -13.98 10.39 5.73
C SER A 300 -13.26 9.18 6.30
N THR A 301 -12.04 8.87 5.81
CA THR A 301 -11.22 7.78 6.34
C THR A 301 -10.77 8.08 7.76
N ILE A 302 -10.25 9.29 8.00
CA ILE A 302 -9.86 9.73 9.35
C ILE A 302 -11.07 9.67 10.29
N GLY A 303 -12.21 10.19 9.88
CA GLY A 303 -13.44 10.17 10.67
C GLY A 303 -13.92 8.76 11.00
N SER A 304 -13.98 7.86 10.00
CA SER A 304 -14.44 6.48 10.20
C SER A 304 -13.54 5.68 11.13
N VAL A 305 -12.21 5.81 10.99
CA VAL A 305 -11.24 5.12 11.85
C VAL A 305 -11.23 5.71 13.26
N SER A 306 -11.47 7.02 13.40
CA SER A 306 -11.54 7.71 14.72
C SER A 306 -12.73 7.26 15.58
N ILE A 307 -13.74 6.61 15.00
CA ILE A 307 -14.85 6.03 15.75
C ILE A 307 -14.43 4.75 16.49
N VAL A 308 -13.45 4.01 15.99
CA VAL A 308 -13.02 2.72 16.56
C VAL A 308 -12.61 2.84 18.04
N PRO A 309 -11.82 3.84 18.46
CA PRO A 309 -11.51 4.05 19.89
C PRO A 309 -12.74 4.25 20.77
N MET A 310 -13.80 4.85 20.26
CA MET A 310 -15.04 4.97 21.02
C MET A 310 -15.71 3.61 21.21
N LEU A 311 -15.71 2.77 20.20
CA LEU A 311 -16.33 1.44 20.25
C LEU A 311 -15.60 0.51 21.24
N TYR A 312 -14.28 0.41 21.18
CA TYR A 312 -13.58 -0.47 22.11
C TYR A 312 -13.58 0.05 23.55
N LYS A 313 -13.68 1.38 23.76
CA LYS A 313 -13.88 1.97 25.09
C LYS A 313 -15.17 1.52 25.75
N LEU A 314 -16.24 1.26 24.99
CA LEU A 314 -17.50 0.73 25.53
C LEU A 314 -17.33 -0.70 26.08
N VAL A 315 -16.44 -1.49 25.47
CA VAL A 315 -16.18 -2.87 25.87
C VAL A 315 -15.18 -2.93 27.02
N ASN A 316 -14.13 -2.10 26.98
CA ASN A 316 -13.10 -2.04 27.98
C ASN A 316 -12.82 -0.58 28.38
N PRO A 317 -13.58 -0.03 29.35
CA PRO A 317 -13.42 1.36 29.79
C PRO A 317 -12.12 1.60 30.57
N VAL A 318 -11.53 0.54 31.12
CA VAL A 318 -10.31 0.60 31.94
C VAL A 318 -9.09 0.36 31.03
N PRO A 319 -8.00 1.15 31.20
CA PRO A 319 -6.80 0.93 30.39
C PRO A 319 -6.22 -0.46 30.58
N PRO A 320 -5.72 -1.09 29.50
CA PRO A 320 -5.08 -2.38 29.58
C PRO A 320 -3.95 -2.41 30.61
N GLY A 321 -3.94 -3.42 31.48
CA GLY A 321 -2.91 -3.62 32.48
C GLY A 321 -2.89 -2.56 33.59
N SER A 322 -3.95 -1.80 33.83
CA SER A 322 -4.05 -0.99 35.03
C SER A 322 -4.30 -1.88 36.26
N LEU A 323 -3.58 -1.62 37.35
CA LEU A 323 -3.64 -2.44 38.56
C LEU A 323 -5.05 -2.51 39.20
N ASN A 324 -5.92 -1.58 38.85
CA ASN A 324 -7.31 -1.55 39.33
C ASN A 324 -8.20 -2.64 38.70
N ASN A 325 -7.72 -3.38 37.68
CA ASN A 325 -8.48 -4.49 37.11
C ASN A 325 -8.68 -5.68 38.07
N THR A 326 -7.86 -5.82 39.10
CA THR A 326 -7.95 -6.90 40.08
C THR A 326 -8.82 -6.58 41.30
N GLN A 327 -9.06 -5.31 41.59
CA GLN A 327 -9.84 -4.92 42.75
C GLN A 327 -11.23 -4.32 42.47
N SER A 328 -11.51 -3.93 41.21
CA SER A 328 -12.77 -3.23 40.86
C SER A 328 -13.91 -4.13 40.39
N ALA A 329 -13.81 -5.45 40.48
CA ALA A 329 -14.95 -6.32 40.17
C ALA A 329 -16.12 -6.22 41.20
N GLY A 330 -15.96 -5.41 42.26
CA GLY A 330 -16.91 -5.34 43.34
C GLY A 330 -17.55 -3.99 43.69
N GLN A 331 -17.06 -2.86 43.17
CA GLN A 331 -17.65 -1.56 43.58
C GLN A 331 -17.51 -0.48 42.48
N ASN A 332 -18.58 -0.12 41.90
CA ASN A 332 -19.19 1.18 41.61
C ASN A 332 -19.95 1.22 40.28
N LYS A 333 -21.20 0.84 40.37
CA LYS A 333 -22.26 1.42 39.50
C LYS A 333 -22.61 2.76 40.14
N ASN A 334 -22.10 3.85 39.64
CA ASN A 334 -22.64 5.21 39.68
C ASN A 334 -21.50 6.23 39.52
N GLN A 335 -21.08 6.47 38.31
CA GLN A 335 -20.52 7.76 37.97
C GLN A 335 -21.20 8.25 36.70
N VAL A 336 -22.06 9.21 36.88
CA VAL A 336 -22.66 10.05 35.87
C VAL A 336 -21.54 10.81 35.18
N THR A 337 -21.27 10.48 33.94
CA THR A 337 -20.33 11.21 33.10
C THR A 337 -20.99 12.49 32.61
N THR A 338 -20.63 13.61 33.22
CA THR A 338 -20.88 14.93 32.64
C THR A 338 -19.93 15.11 31.46
N GLU A 339 -20.47 15.09 30.25
CA GLU A 339 -19.73 15.44 29.02
C GLU A 339 -19.22 16.88 29.11
N PRO A 340 -17.94 17.16 28.87
CA PRO A 340 -17.50 18.53 28.66
C PRO A 340 -17.98 19.00 27.28
N LYS A 341 -18.85 19.99 27.25
CA LYS A 341 -19.21 20.74 26.08
C LYS A 341 -17.94 21.33 25.43
N ILE A 342 -17.62 20.87 24.24
CA ILE A 342 -16.62 21.50 23.40
C ILE A 342 -17.22 22.82 22.91
N GLN A 343 -16.71 23.93 23.43
CA GLN A 343 -16.99 25.25 22.87
C GLN A 343 -16.25 25.37 21.53
N PRO A 344 -16.89 25.83 20.46
CA PRO A 344 -16.22 26.08 19.19
C PRO A 344 -15.28 27.29 19.35
N GLU A 345 -14.00 27.05 19.11
CA GLU A 345 -13.01 28.13 19.01
C GLU A 345 -13.40 29.11 17.90
N ASN A 346 -13.53 30.36 18.27
CA ASN A 346 -13.77 31.48 17.38
C ASN A 346 -12.63 31.60 16.37
N LYS A 347 -12.92 31.29 15.11
CA LYS A 347 -12.06 31.65 13.97
C LYS A 347 -12.05 33.15 13.79
N THR A 348 -10.95 33.78 14.12
CA THR A 348 -10.63 35.12 13.67
C THR A 348 -10.52 35.14 12.15
N THR A 349 -11.52 35.72 11.53
CA THR A 349 -11.53 36.04 10.09
C THR A 349 -10.63 37.28 9.88
N ASN A 350 -9.42 37.02 9.38
CA ASN A 350 -8.65 38.10 8.73
C ASN A 350 -9.21 38.31 7.32
N LYS A 351 -9.91 39.41 7.14
CA LYS A 351 -10.24 40.00 5.83
C LYS A 351 -8.96 40.57 5.24
N ASP A 352 -8.86 40.40 3.92
CA ASP A 352 -7.89 40.96 2.99
C ASP A 352 -6.65 40.13 2.68
N GLY A 353 -6.82 39.40 1.58
CA GLY A 353 -5.74 38.77 0.85
C GLY A 353 -6.34 37.75 -0.12
N LYS A 354 -6.47 38.16 -1.41
CA LYS A 354 -6.73 37.19 -2.50
C LYS A 354 -5.58 36.17 -2.53
N VAL A 355 -5.68 35.15 -1.69
CA VAL A 355 -4.76 34.01 -1.76
C VAL A 355 -5.09 33.28 -3.06
N SER A 356 -4.14 33.26 -3.99
CA SER A 356 -4.23 32.40 -5.17
C SER A 356 -4.26 30.95 -4.72
N PHE A 357 -5.47 30.43 -4.54
CA PHE A 357 -5.75 29.09 -4.03
C PHE A 357 -5.28 27.97 -4.97
N THR A 358 -4.98 28.29 -6.24
CA THR A 358 -4.73 27.32 -7.29
C THR A 358 -3.44 26.51 -7.11
N GLY A 359 -2.34 27.12 -6.65
CA GLY A 359 -1.07 26.40 -6.45
C GLY A 359 -1.05 25.52 -5.19
N LYS A 360 -1.68 25.99 -4.11
CA LYS A 360 -1.74 25.26 -2.83
C LYS A 360 -2.71 24.06 -2.89
N LEU A 361 -3.85 24.20 -3.58
CA LEU A 361 -4.81 23.11 -3.77
C LEU A 361 -4.26 22.00 -4.68
N ASP A 362 -3.51 22.34 -5.71
CA ASP A 362 -2.87 21.34 -6.58
C ASP A 362 -1.80 20.54 -5.83
N SER A 363 -1.00 21.21 -4.97
CA SER A 363 -0.05 20.52 -4.10
C SER A 363 -0.75 19.61 -3.10
N LEU A 364 -1.83 20.10 -2.47
CA LEU A 364 -2.63 19.32 -1.53
C LEU A 364 -3.30 18.11 -2.23
N ALA A 365 -3.87 18.32 -3.42
CA ALA A 365 -4.49 17.26 -4.21
C ALA A 365 -3.50 16.14 -4.54
N ARG A 366 -2.25 16.49 -4.89
CA ARG A 366 -1.20 15.50 -5.15
C ARG A 366 -0.76 14.77 -3.89
N HIS A 367 -0.71 15.45 -2.74
CA HIS A 367 -0.34 14.84 -1.47
C HIS A 367 -1.36 13.78 -1.04
N PHE A 368 -2.65 14.06 -1.21
CA PHE A 368 -3.76 13.16 -0.88
C PHE A 368 -4.22 12.32 -2.08
N GLU A 369 -3.40 12.14 -3.10
CA GLU A 369 -3.81 11.42 -4.29
C GLU A 369 -4.00 9.93 -4.03
N PHE A 370 -5.23 9.47 -4.16
CA PHE A 370 -5.58 8.05 -4.20
C PHE A 370 -5.43 7.52 -5.62
N ASN A 371 -4.31 6.89 -5.91
CA ASN A 371 -4.06 6.24 -7.20
C ASN A 371 -4.68 4.84 -7.24
N GLY A 372 -5.98 4.75 -7.08
CA GLY A 372 -6.79 3.52 -7.26
C GLY A 372 -6.32 2.26 -6.52
N ASN A 373 -5.01 2.11 -6.25
CA ASN A 373 -4.41 0.91 -5.67
C ASN A 373 -3.13 1.17 -4.87
N GLN A 374 -2.65 2.42 -4.86
CA GLN A 374 -1.44 2.76 -4.12
C GLN A 374 -1.76 3.98 -3.27
N LEU A 375 -1.87 3.76 -1.98
CA LEU A 375 -1.72 4.83 -1.01
C LEU A 375 -0.25 5.23 -1.06
N THR A 376 0.02 6.49 -1.43
CA THR A 376 1.39 6.99 -1.34
C THR A 376 1.85 6.88 0.12
N PRO A 377 3.14 6.63 0.39
CA PRO A 377 3.63 6.59 1.77
C PRO A 377 3.28 7.86 2.57
N ALA A 378 3.29 9.03 1.93
CA ALA A 378 2.86 10.27 2.54
C ALA A 378 1.38 10.24 2.95
N LEU A 379 0.51 9.75 2.08
CA LEU A 379 -0.92 9.59 2.39
C LEU A 379 -1.14 8.55 3.48
N MET A 380 -0.47 7.38 3.42
CA MET A 380 -0.54 6.36 4.46
C MET A 380 -0.12 6.91 5.82
N THR A 381 0.99 7.64 5.88
CA THR A 381 1.46 8.27 7.12
C THR A 381 0.45 9.29 7.66
N THR A 382 -0.14 10.11 6.79
CA THR A 382 -1.15 11.10 7.17
C THR A 382 -2.42 10.45 7.71
N LEU A 383 -2.92 9.41 7.02
CA LEU A 383 -4.11 8.67 7.46
C LEU A 383 -3.85 7.91 8.76
N ALA A 384 -2.68 7.32 8.92
CA ALA A 384 -2.29 6.66 10.16
C ALA A 384 -2.14 7.65 11.31
N ALA A 385 -1.47 8.78 11.08
CA ALA A 385 -1.31 9.80 12.12
C ALA A 385 -2.65 10.39 12.56
N GLY A 386 -3.49 10.83 11.62
CA GLY A 386 -4.76 11.49 11.90
C GLY A 386 -5.90 10.54 12.27
N GLY A 387 -6.00 9.39 11.60
CA GLY A 387 -7.11 8.45 11.79
C GLY A 387 -6.85 7.37 12.84
N LEU A 388 -5.60 6.94 13.00
CA LEU A 388 -5.24 5.83 13.86
C LEU A 388 -4.54 6.29 15.14
N ILE A 389 -3.39 6.95 15.01
CA ILE A 389 -2.52 7.27 16.15
C ILE A 389 -3.15 8.34 17.04
N ALA A 390 -3.49 9.51 16.49
CA ALA A 390 -4.01 10.61 17.28
C ALA A 390 -5.30 10.28 18.05
N PRO A 391 -6.34 9.63 17.47
CA PRO A 391 -7.54 9.24 18.19
C PRO A 391 -7.28 8.22 19.30
N ARG A 392 -6.38 7.26 19.07
CA ARG A 392 -6.02 6.24 20.05
C ARG A 392 -5.25 6.84 21.21
N VAL A 393 -4.28 7.72 20.95
CA VAL A 393 -3.55 8.46 21.97
C VAL A 393 -4.50 9.33 22.80
N ASN A 394 -5.40 10.07 22.14
CA ASN A 394 -6.41 10.87 22.84
C ASN A 394 -7.33 10.01 23.72
N THR A 395 -7.68 8.81 23.26
CA THR A 395 -8.48 7.87 24.06
C THR A 395 -7.69 7.35 25.26
N ALA A 396 -6.41 7.00 25.08
CA ALA A 396 -5.54 6.57 26.17
C ALA A 396 -5.36 7.67 27.22
N ILE A 397 -5.21 8.93 26.80
CA ILE A 397 -5.15 10.09 27.70
C ILE A 397 -6.46 10.26 28.50
N LYS A 398 -7.61 10.18 27.82
CA LYS A 398 -8.92 10.38 28.44
C LYS A 398 -9.31 9.29 29.43
N ARG A 399 -8.85 8.06 29.20
CA ARG A 399 -9.15 6.93 30.10
C ARG A 399 -8.03 6.62 31.10
N ALA A 400 -7.00 7.48 31.17
CA ALA A 400 -5.93 7.34 32.14
C ALA A 400 -6.52 7.38 33.57
N PRO A 401 -6.37 6.31 34.40
CA PRO A 401 -6.93 6.25 35.73
C PRO A 401 -6.26 7.28 36.63
N GLU A 402 -7.03 7.88 37.52
CA GLU A 402 -6.52 8.77 38.53
C GLU A 402 -6.26 7.95 39.81
N ASP A 403 -5.06 8.09 40.35
CA ASP A 403 -4.68 7.50 41.60
C ASP A 403 -5.54 8.13 42.74
N PRO A 404 -6.26 7.34 43.52
CA PRO A 404 -7.16 7.87 44.54
C PRO A 404 -6.43 8.65 45.66
N VAL A 405 -5.16 8.32 45.91
CA VAL A 405 -4.35 8.93 46.99
C VAL A 405 -3.60 10.16 46.47
N THR A 406 -2.82 9.99 45.41
CA THR A 406 -1.94 11.05 44.90
C THR A 406 -2.64 11.99 43.89
N LYS A 407 -3.87 11.67 43.47
CA LYS A 407 -4.64 12.41 42.45
C LYS A 407 -3.89 12.55 41.10
N LYS A 408 -2.83 11.79 40.90
CA LYS A 408 -2.08 11.75 39.64
C LYS A 408 -2.70 10.75 38.67
N ARG A 409 -2.71 11.10 37.39
CA ARG A 409 -3.19 10.20 36.35
C ARG A 409 -2.07 9.30 35.80
N ASP A 410 -2.38 8.02 35.64
CA ASP A 410 -1.47 7.05 35.04
C ASP A 410 -1.54 7.10 33.52
N TYR A 411 -0.57 7.77 32.90
CA TYR A 411 -0.44 7.85 31.44
C TYR A 411 0.43 6.73 30.82
N SER A 412 0.65 5.63 31.53
CA SER A 412 1.53 4.53 31.04
C SER A 412 1.05 3.89 29.74
N GLU A 413 -0.25 3.94 29.44
CA GLU A 413 -0.82 3.46 28.17
C GLU A 413 -0.44 4.34 26.96
N VAL A 414 -0.26 5.65 27.16
CA VAL A 414 0.02 6.58 26.06
C VAL A 414 1.31 6.23 25.29
N PRO A 415 2.48 6.04 25.95
CA PRO A 415 3.68 5.60 25.23
C PRO A 415 3.53 4.19 24.63
N GLU A 416 2.73 3.32 25.22
CA GLU A 416 2.45 2.00 24.67
C GLU A 416 1.73 2.11 23.32
N VAL A 417 0.61 2.82 23.28
CA VAL A 417 -0.17 3.06 22.07
C VAL A 417 0.68 3.75 21.00
N LEU A 418 1.38 4.81 21.40
CA LEU A 418 2.21 5.59 20.47
C LEU A 418 3.32 4.73 19.85
N THR A 419 4.08 4.00 20.67
CA THR A 419 5.17 3.14 20.17
C THR A 419 4.63 2.05 19.27
N ARG A 420 3.58 1.35 19.68
CA ARG A 420 2.97 0.29 18.91
C ARG A 420 2.50 0.78 17.54
N ASP A 421 1.76 1.89 17.51
CA ASP A 421 1.12 2.35 16.28
C ASP A 421 2.13 3.02 15.33
N ILE A 422 3.12 3.76 15.84
CA ILE A 422 4.23 4.30 15.02
C ILE A 422 5.07 3.17 14.43
N VAL A 423 5.50 2.20 15.24
CA VAL A 423 6.33 1.09 14.78
C VAL A 423 5.57 0.22 13.81
N SER A 424 4.28 -0.08 14.07
CA SER A 424 3.44 -0.84 13.15
C SER A 424 3.28 -0.13 11.81
N THR A 425 2.95 1.17 11.82
CA THR A 425 2.80 1.97 10.61
C THR A 425 4.12 2.05 9.83
N GLY A 426 5.23 2.31 10.54
CA GLY A 426 6.57 2.35 9.94
C GLY A 426 6.97 1.00 9.33
N ALA A 427 6.74 -0.10 10.03
CA ALA A 427 7.05 -1.44 9.53
C ALA A 427 6.23 -1.79 8.27
N VAL A 428 4.93 -1.48 8.25
CA VAL A 428 4.09 -1.73 7.08
C VAL A 428 4.46 -0.81 5.91
N THR A 429 4.63 0.49 6.18
CA THR A 429 4.86 1.49 5.13
C THR A 429 6.26 1.40 4.51
N PHE A 430 7.26 1.14 5.32
CA PHE A 430 8.67 1.17 4.91
C PHE A 430 9.35 -0.19 5.01
N GLY A 431 9.11 -0.95 6.08
CA GLY A 431 9.80 -2.21 6.36
C GLY A 431 9.42 -3.30 5.36
N VAL A 432 8.14 -3.47 5.06
CA VAL A 432 7.68 -4.50 4.10
C VAL A 432 8.25 -4.30 2.70
N PRO A 433 8.20 -3.09 2.09
CA PRO A 433 8.85 -2.84 0.80
C PRO A 433 10.36 -3.11 0.82
N MET A 434 11.06 -2.69 1.86
CA MET A 434 12.51 -2.95 2.00
C MET A 434 12.81 -4.44 2.07
N LEU A 435 12.09 -5.17 2.90
CA LEU A 435 12.26 -6.61 3.09
C LEU A 435 11.94 -7.39 1.82
N SER A 436 10.84 -7.05 1.13
CA SER A 436 10.48 -7.65 -0.16
C SER A 436 11.56 -7.47 -1.19
N LYS A 437 12.16 -6.27 -1.31
CA LYS A 437 13.29 -6.00 -2.20
C LYS A 437 14.53 -6.84 -1.86
N ALA A 438 14.85 -6.97 -0.57
CA ALA A 438 15.99 -7.76 -0.12
C ALA A 438 15.81 -9.25 -0.48
N ILE A 439 14.63 -9.81 -0.22
CA ILE A 439 14.31 -11.22 -0.51
C ILE A 439 14.32 -11.46 -2.03
N VAL A 440 13.68 -10.59 -2.81
CA VAL A 440 13.69 -10.70 -4.28
C VAL A 440 15.12 -10.64 -4.82
N SER A 441 15.95 -9.71 -4.32
CA SER A 441 17.36 -9.62 -4.74
C SER A 441 18.14 -10.91 -4.46
N SER A 442 17.87 -11.58 -3.34
CA SER A 442 18.47 -12.86 -3.00
C SER A 442 18.04 -13.97 -3.97
N TYR A 443 16.75 -14.02 -4.29
CA TYR A 443 16.22 -14.98 -5.27
C TYR A 443 16.74 -14.72 -6.69
N GLU A 444 16.86 -13.47 -7.13
CA GLU A 444 17.47 -13.12 -8.42
C GLU A 444 18.91 -13.65 -8.51
N GLY A 445 19.69 -13.45 -7.43
CA GLY A 445 21.05 -13.95 -7.34
C GLY A 445 21.16 -15.45 -7.48
N ALA A 446 20.27 -16.18 -6.81
CA ALA A 446 20.25 -17.63 -6.78
C ALA A 446 19.65 -18.25 -8.06
N SER A 447 18.52 -17.74 -8.52
CA SER A 447 17.72 -18.33 -9.60
C SER A 447 18.11 -17.85 -11.00
N GLY A 448 18.77 -16.69 -11.11
CA GLY A 448 19.09 -16.04 -12.40
C GLY A 448 17.91 -15.31 -13.05
N PHE A 449 16.71 -15.37 -12.48
CA PHE A 449 15.55 -14.61 -12.96
C PHE A 449 15.69 -13.12 -12.62
N VAL A 450 15.10 -12.24 -13.43
CA VAL A 450 14.98 -10.81 -13.18
C VAL A 450 13.58 -10.57 -12.64
N LEU A 451 13.45 -10.33 -11.33
CA LEU A 451 12.17 -10.30 -10.63
C LEU A 451 11.79 -8.90 -10.11
N GLN A 452 12.66 -7.91 -10.30
CA GLN A 452 12.42 -6.53 -9.88
C GLN A 452 12.87 -5.53 -10.93
N ASN A 453 12.21 -4.38 -10.95
CA ASN A 453 12.62 -3.25 -11.78
C ASN A 453 13.96 -2.70 -11.31
N ARG A 454 14.73 -2.12 -12.22
CA ARG A 454 16.04 -1.51 -11.93
C ARG A 454 16.07 -0.08 -12.46
N PRO A 455 16.83 0.82 -11.80
CA PRO A 455 17.00 2.17 -12.32
C PRO A 455 17.77 2.14 -13.65
N GLU A 456 17.35 2.99 -14.58
CA GLU A 456 17.95 3.11 -15.91
C GLU A 456 19.43 3.55 -15.87
N LYS A 457 19.83 4.27 -14.81
CA LYS A 457 21.21 4.78 -14.66
C LYS A 457 22.08 3.84 -13.84
N PRO A 458 23.29 3.54 -14.29
CA PRO A 458 24.23 2.74 -13.50
C PRO A 458 24.56 3.45 -12.18
N MET A 459 24.51 2.71 -11.08
CA MET A 459 24.83 3.22 -9.74
C MET A 459 26.05 2.50 -9.17
N SER A 460 26.84 3.18 -8.33
CA SER A 460 27.88 2.54 -7.53
C SER A 460 27.29 1.49 -6.59
N THR A 461 28.08 0.50 -6.19
CA THR A 461 27.64 -0.60 -5.32
C THR A 461 27.02 -0.09 -4.01
N PHE A 462 27.66 0.89 -3.37
CA PHE A 462 27.14 1.51 -2.14
C PHE A 462 25.80 2.20 -2.37
N LYS A 463 25.68 2.99 -3.44
CA LYS A 463 24.44 3.67 -3.81
C LYS A 463 23.33 2.68 -4.14
N LYS A 464 23.66 1.53 -4.78
CA LYS A 464 22.69 0.43 -5.00
C LYS A 464 22.16 -0.15 -3.70
N VAL A 465 23.02 -0.35 -2.70
CA VAL A 465 22.58 -0.86 -1.38
C VAL A 465 21.65 0.14 -0.70
N LEU A 466 22.05 1.42 -0.65
CA LEU A 466 21.23 2.49 -0.08
C LEU A 466 19.88 2.63 -0.81
N ASP A 467 19.90 2.57 -2.14
CA ASP A 467 18.67 2.67 -2.93
C ASP A 467 17.74 1.46 -2.73
N LYS A 468 18.28 0.26 -2.56
CA LYS A 468 17.49 -0.92 -2.16
C LYS A 468 16.86 -0.78 -0.78
N MET A 469 17.56 -0.15 0.16
CA MET A 469 17.02 0.17 1.49
C MET A 469 15.99 1.31 1.45
N ASN A 470 16.00 2.14 0.42
CA ASN A 470 15.03 3.21 0.26
C ASN A 470 13.67 2.64 -0.18
N PRO A 471 12.61 2.75 0.63
CA PRO A 471 11.29 2.24 0.27
C PRO A 471 10.70 2.94 -0.97
N PHE A 472 11.18 4.13 -1.30
CA PHE A 472 10.73 4.95 -2.43
C PHE A 472 11.55 4.76 -3.70
N SER A 473 12.53 3.86 -3.70
CA SER A 473 13.40 3.67 -4.84
C SER A 473 12.68 3.05 -6.03
N SER A 474 13.29 3.18 -7.20
CA SER A 474 12.82 2.53 -8.45
C SER A 474 12.94 1.01 -8.43
N TYR A 475 13.72 0.44 -7.51
CA TYR A 475 13.72 -1.00 -7.26
C TYR A 475 12.37 -1.43 -6.67
N ALA A 476 11.55 -2.08 -7.47
CA ALA A 476 10.28 -2.64 -7.01
C ALA A 476 10.11 -4.04 -7.60
N PRO A 477 9.68 -5.03 -6.81
CA PRO A 477 9.33 -6.34 -7.34
C PRO A 477 8.29 -6.21 -8.45
N TYR A 478 8.44 -6.98 -9.52
CA TYR A 478 7.46 -7.03 -10.59
C TYR A 478 6.14 -7.60 -10.09
N SER A 479 5.02 -7.06 -10.57
CA SER A 479 3.71 -7.67 -10.37
C SER A 479 3.60 -8.98 -11.16
N LEU A 480 2.63 -9.85 -10.84
CA LEU A 480 2.38 -11.06 -11.64
C LEU A 480 1.98 -10.72 -13.08
N SER A 481 1.32 -9.58 -13.30
CA SER A 481 1.02 -9.07 -14.63
C SER A 481 2.29 -8.67 -15.40
N ASP A 482 3.22 -7.97 -14.73
CA ASP A 482 4.50 -7.58 -15.34
C ASP A 482 5.30 -8.84 -15.70
N LEU A 483 5.37 -9.83 -14.78
CA LEU A 483 6.02 -11.12 -15.07
C LEU A 483 5.35 -11.86 -16.24
N GLY A 484 4.01 -11.74 -16.35
CA GLY A 484 3.27 -12.28 -17.49
C GLY A 484 3.71 -11.69 -18.82
N GLY A 485 3.95 -10.38 -18.86
CA GLY A 485 4.45 -9.71 -20.06
C GLY A 485 5.93 -10.00 -20.36
N ILE A 486 6.76 -10.16 -19.30
CA ILE A 486 8.20 -10.44 -19.48
C ILE A 486 8.45 -11.90 -19.90
N TYR A 487 7.81 -12.85 -19.24
CA TYR A 487 8.12 -14.28 -19.34
C TYR A 487 7.04 -15.10 -20.08
N GLY A 488 5.89 -14.48 -20.40
CA GLY A 488 4.71 -15.22 -20.86
C GLY A 488 4.69 -15.56 -22.33
N ASP A 489 5.10 -14.63 -23.16
CA ASP A 489 4.94 -14.72 -24.61
C ASP A 489 6.30 -14.83 -25.34
N LEU A 490 6.99 -15.94 -25.09
CA LEU A 490 8.28 -16.27 -25.71
C LEU A 490 8.07 -17.25 -26.88
N ASN A 491 7.27 -16.86 -27.88
CA ASN A 491 6.79 -17.77 -28.93
C ASN A 491 7.43 -17.55 -30.31
N THR A 492 8.31 -16.56 -30.45
CA THR A 492 9.03 -16.25 -31.68
C THR A 492 10.51 -16.00 -31.39
N THR A 493 11.37 -16.27 -32.40
CA THR A 493 12.82 -16.01 -32.34
C THR A 493 13.12 -14.56 -31.94
N LYS A 494 12.39 -13.59 -32.49
CA LYS A 494 12.57 -12.17 -32.16
C LYS A 494 12.28 -11.91 -30.66
N LYS A 495 11.17 -12.41 -30.12
CA LYS A 495 10.80 -12.24 -28.71
C LYS A 495 11.78 -12.95 -27.78
N LEU A 496 12.26 -14.13 -28.16
CA LEU A 496 13.24 -14.88 -27.39
C LEU A 496 14.60 -14.15 -27.34
N ASN A 497 15.07 -13.60 -28.48
CA ASN A 497 16.28 -12.80 -28.52
C ASN A 497 16.18 -11.52 -27.69
N THR A 498 15.07 -10.79 -27.80
CA THR A 498 14.80 -9.60 -26.98
C THR A 498 14.76 -9.93 -25.49
N PHE A 499 14.13 -11.03 -25.12
CA PHE A 499 14.11 -11.54 -23.75
C PHE A 499 15.52 -11.90 -23.26
N SER A 500 16.32 -12.55 -24.08
CA SER A 500 17.70 -12.91 -23.71
C SER A 500 18.57 -11.67 -23.47
N GLN A 501 18.45 -10.65 -24.30
CA GLN A 501 19.10 -9.35 -24.08
C GLN A 501 18.60 -8.66 -22.79
N PHE A 502 17.30 -8.72 -22.51
CA PHE A 502 16.76 -8.19 -21.26
C PHE A 502 17.36 -8.88 -20.04
N VAL A 503 17.44 -10.22 -20.05
CA VAL A 503 18.04 -10.99 -18.95
C VAL A 503 19.50 -10.62 -18.77
N ASP A 504 20.27 -10.51 -19.86
CA ASP A 504 21.69 -10.14 -19.84
C ASP A 504 21.91 -8.72 -19.32
N ASN A 505 21.21 -7.74 -19.87
CA ASN A 505 21.29 -6.33 -19.47
C ASN A 505 20.96 -6.12 -17.98
N ASN A 506 20.14 -6.99 -17.42
CA ASN A 506 19.74 -6.97 -16.01
C ASN A 506 20.56 -7.93 -15.12
N ASN A 507 21.73 -8.40 -15.58
CA ASN A 507 22.59 -9.35 -14.86
C ASN A 507 21.86 -10.63 -14.40
N GLY A 508 20.86 -11.08 -15.15
CA GLY A 508 20.23 -12.38 -14.99
C GLY A 508 21.14 -13.50 -15.54
N SER A 509 20.68 -14.73 -15.46
CA SER A 509 21.38 -15.90 -16.01
C SER A 509 20.48 -16.69 -16.92
N LEU A 510 20.71 -16.62 -18.21
CA LEU A 510 19.97 -17.38 -19.23
C LEU A 510 20.09 -18.89 -18.97
N ALA A 511 21.28 -19.36 -18.60
CA ALA A 511 21.51 -20.76 -18.29
C ALA A 511 20.60 -21.27 -17.16
N LYS A 512 20.47 -20.50 -16.08
CA LYS A 512 19.57 -20.84 -14.98
C LYS A 512 18.11 -20.74 -15.36
N VAL A 513 17.72 -19.76 -16.16
CA VAL A 513 16.35 -19.59 -16.65
C VAL A 513 15.97 -20.74 -17.58
N PHE A 514 16.78 -21.06 -18.58
CA PHE A 514 16.48 -22.16 -19.50
C PHE A 514 16.57 -23.54 -18.85
N ASN A 515 17.38 -23.70 -17.80
CA ASN A 515 17.40 -24.95 -17.03
C ASN A 515 16.04 -25.27 -16.35
N THR A 516 15.10 -24.32 -16.31
CA THR A 516 13.72 -24.55 -15.84
C THR A 516 12.80 -25.11 -16.93
N VAL A 517 13.25 -25.13 -18.17
CA VAL A 517 12.50 -25.64 -19.34
C VAL A 517 12.77 -27.14 -19.47
N GLU A 518 11.71 -27.91 -19.53
CA GLU A 518 11.80 -29.38 -19.71
C GLU A 518 12.39 -29.70 -21.10
N GLY A 519 13.39 -30.58 -21.17
CA GLY A 519 14.09 -30.93 -22.42
C GLY A 519 15.18 -29.95 -22.88
N SER A 520 15.37 -28.83 -22.16
CA SER A 520 16.39 -27.84 -22.53
C SER A 520 17.82 -28.38 -22.44
N LYS A 521 18.11 -29.26 -21.49
CA LYS A 521 19.45 -29.84 -21.30
C LYS A 521 19.89 -30.65 -22.51
N GLU A 522 18.99 -31.44 -23.03
CA GLU A 522 19.20 -32.28 -24.21
C GLU A 522 19.48 -31.38 -25.43
N ILE A 523 18.66 -30.33 -25.63
CA ILE A 523 18.82 -29.37 -26.72
C ILE A 523 20.19 -28.67 -26.64
N PHE A 524 20.61 -28.25 -25.45
CA PHE A 524 21.91 -27.61 -25.24
C PHE A 524 23.08 -28.58 -25.50
N ASN A 525 22.98 -29.82 -24.97
CA ASN A 525 24.01 -30.85 -25.17
C ASN A 525 24.18 -31.25 -26.64
N GLU A 526 23.10 -31.35 -27.42
CA GLU A 526 23.14 -31.59 -28.87
C GLU A 526 23.98 -30.54 -29.62
N HIS A 527 24.09 -29.33 -29.05
CA HIS A 527 24.88 -28.23 -29.63
C HIS A 527 26.21 -27.98 -28.90
N GLY A 528 26.69 -28.97 -28.14
CA GLY A 528 27.98 -28.92 -27.46
C GLY A 528 28.03 -27.97 -26.24
N LEU A 529 26.86 -27.59 -25.68
CA LEU A 529 26.76 -26.69 -24.54
C LEU A 529 26.26 -27.43 -23.30
N ASP A 530 27.04 -27.40 -22.23
CA ASP A 530 26.55 -27.89 -20.92
C ASP A 530 25.85 -26.77 -20.14
N LEU A 531 24.52 -26.85 -20.11
CA LEU A 531 23.67 -25.86 -19.42
C LEU A 531 23.96 -25.79 -17.91
N LYS A 532 24.41 -26.90 -17.28
CA LYS A 532 24.75 -26.90 -15.85
C LYS A 532 26.07 -26.18 -15.59
N GLU A 533 27.06 -26.39 -16.45
CA GLU A 533 28.34 -25.70 -16.36
C GLU A 533 28.18 -24.21 -16.61
N LEU A 534 27.42 -23.81 -17.64
CA LEU A 534 27.08 -22.41 -17.91
C LEU A 534 26.34 -21.76 -16.72
N ALA A 535 25.47 -22.50 -16.04
CA ALA A 535 24.74 -21.99 -14.87
C ALA A 535 25.62 -21.78 -13.63
N LYS A 536 26.78 -22.46 -13.53
CA LYS A 536 27.76 -22.33 -12.45
C LYS A 536 28.81 -21.24 -12.70
N GLN A 537 28.96 -20.78 -13.94
CA GLN A 537 29.94 -19.77 -14.29
C GLN A 537 29.72 -18.49 -13.47
N LYS A 538 30.82 -17.96 -12.92
CA LYS A 538 30.81 -16.69 -12.17
C LYS A 538 30.55 -15.50 -13.09
N ASP A 539 31.13 -15.53 -14.31
CA ASP A 539 30.87 -14.53 -15.35
C ASP A 539 29.59 -14.87 -16.10
N ARG A 540 28.51 -14.30 -15.60
CA ARG A 540 27.17 -14.47 -16.20
C ARG A 540 27.08 -13.88 -17.59
N LYS A 541 27.81 -12.78 -17.87
CA LYS A 541 27.78 -12.14 -19.20
C LYS A 541 28.42 -13.02 -20.24
N ALA A 542 29.57 -13.63 -19.95
CA ALA A 542 30.21 -14.59 -20.84
C ALA A 542 29.30 -15.80 -21.09
N ALA A 543 28.71 -16.38 -20.03
CA ALA A 543 27.77 -17.48 -20.18
C ALA A 543 26.51 -17.11 -21.00
N ASN A 544 25.94 -15.93 -20.75
CA ASN A 544 24.79 -15.44 -21.52
C ASN A 544 25.14 -15.20 -22.98
N LYS A 545 26.33 -14.63 -23.27
CA LYS A 545 26.81 -14.41 -24.64
C LYS A 545 26.92 -15.74 -25.36
N THR A 546 27.54 -16.76 -24.77
CA THR A 546 27.65 -18.11 -25.39
C THR A 546 26.27 -18.66 -25.77
N ILE A 547 25.25 -18.47 -24.90
CA ILE A 547 23.88 -18.91 -25.19
C ILE A 547 23.27 -18.08 -26.33
N MET A 548 23.44 -16.76 -26.30
CA MET A 548 22.91 -15.89 -27.35
C MET A 548 23.57 -16.14 -28.70
N ASP A 549 24.86 -16.46 -28.72
CA ASP A 549 25.59 -16.86 -29.95
C ASP A 549 25.04 -18.20 -30.51
N ALA A 550 24.77 -19.18 -29.63
CA ALA A 550 24.10 -20.42 -30.04
C ALA A 550 22.70 -20.20 -30.61
N MET A 551 21.97 -19.22 -30.07
CA MET A 551 20.63 -18.86 -30.58
C MET A 551 20.64 -18.22 -31.98
N GLN A 552 21.79 -17.91 -32.56
CA GLN A 552 21.89 -17.56 -34.00
C GLN A 552 21.67 -18.77 -34.89
N ASN A 553 21.83 -19.99 -34.38
CA ASN A 553 21.47 -21.20 -35.10
C ASN A 553 19.94 -21.38 -35.07
N SER A 554 19.32 -21.44 -36.26
CA SER A 554 17.87 -21.55 -36.39
C SER A 554 17.34 -22.86 -35.83
N GLU A 555 18.04 -23.98 -36.04
CA GLU A 555 17.63 -25.30 -35.54
C GLU A 555 17.62 -25.33 -33.98
N PHE A 556 18.67 -24.81 -33.36
CA PHE A 556 18.74 -24.67 -31.89
C PHE A 556 17.58 -23.83 -31.38
N THR A 557 17.36 -22.68 -32.01
CA THR A 557 16.32 -21.73 -31.56
C THR A 557 14.92 -22.30 -31.74
N ASP A 558 14.63 -23.00 -32.83
CA ASP A 558 13.33 -23.63 -33.08
C ASP A 558 13.05 -24.75 -32.06
N LYS A 559 14.05 -25.62 -31.78
CA LYS A 559 13.94 -26.63 -30.71
C LYS A 559 13.68 -26.01 -29.35
N LEU A 560 14.40 -24.94 -28.98
CA LEU A 560 14.23 -24.23 -27.73
C LEU A 560 12.86 -23.57 -27.63
N LEU A 561 12.37 -22.91 -28.68
CA LEU A 561 11.04 -22.35 -28.77
C LEU A 561 9.95 -23.43 -28.62
N ALA A 562 10.12 -24.59 -29.25
CA ALA A 562 9.21 -25.72 -29.12
C ALA A 562 9.15 -26.24 -27.66
N ALA A 563 10.30 -26.31 -26.97
CA ALA A 563 10.38 -26.73 -25.58
C ALA A 563 9.77 -25.69 -24.61
N ILE A 564 9.89 -24.39 -24.91
CA ILE A 564 9.28 -23.30 -24.09
C ILE A 564 7.77 -23.27 -24.25
N LYS A 565 7.23 -23.62 -25.43
CA LYS A 565 5.77 -23.58 -25.65
C LYS A 565 5.01 -24.39 -24.63
N PRO A 566 3.91 -23.86 -24.09
CA PRO A 566 3.11 -24.59 -23.11
C PRO A 566 2.47 -25.83 -23.73
N LYS A 567 2.54 -26.97 -23.04
CA LYS A 567 1.94 -28.25 -23.47
C LYS A 567 0.41 -28.21 -23.68
N LYS A 568 -0.27 -27.22 -23.06
CA LYS A 568 -1.72 -27.01 -23.21
C LYS A 568 -1.98 -25.57 -23.62
N ALA A 569 -2.82 -25.39 -24.62
CA ALA A 569 -3.26 -24.08 -25.06
C ALA A 569 -3.85 -23.27 -23.89
N GLY A 570 -3.43 -22.01 -23.75
CA GLY A 570 -3.88 -21.12 -22.66
C GLY A 570 -3.21 -21.34 -21.31
N SER A 571 -2.27 -22.28 -21.17
CA SER A 571 -1.46 -22.43 -19.96
C SER A 571 -0.18 -21.58 -20.04
N ALA A 572 0.33 -21.16 -18.89
CA ALA A 572 1.63 -20.49 -18.82
C ALA A 572 2.78 -21.46 -19.17
N ASN A 573 3.82 -20.95 -19.81
CA ASN A 573 5.05 -21.70 -20.03
C ASN A 573 5.80 -21.94 -18.70
N ASN A 574 6.80 -22.84 -18.72
CA ASN A 574 7.53 -23.24 -17.51
C ASN A 574 8.35 -22.09 -16.91
N ILE A 575 8.92 -21.21 -17.76
CA ILE A 575 9.69 -20.03 -17.33
C ILE A 575 8.78 -19.08 -16.53
N LEU A 576 7.62 -18.74 -17.09
CA LEU A 576 6.65 -17.87 -16.41
C LEU A 576 6.13 -18.48 -15.10
N LYS A 577 5.82 -19.77 -15.10
CA LYS A 577 5.40 -20.47 -13.88
C LYS A 577 6.45 -20.34 -12.78
N ARG A 578 7.73 -20.52 -13.12
CA ARG A 578 8.83 -20.40 -12.17
C ARG A 578 9.02 -18.97 -11.68
N ALA A 579 9.00 -17.98 -12.57
CA ALA A 579 9.09 -16.57 -12.21
C ALA A 579 7.97 -16.14 -11.25
N ARG A 580 6.72 -16.54 -11.54
CA ARG A 580 5.57 -16.29 -10.67
C ARG A 580 5.70 -16.99 -9.32
N SER A 581 6.14 -18.24 -9.30
CA SER A 581 6.36 -18.98 -8.05
C SER A 581 7.38 -18.28 -7.15
N LEU A 582 8.52 -17.85 -7.68
CA LEU A 582 9.55 -17.12 -6.92
C LEU A 582 9.00 -15.80 -6.35
N ASN A 583 8.26 -15.05 -7.16
CA ASN A 583 7.63 -13.81 -6.70
C ASN A 583 6.56 -14.07 -5.63
N SER A 584 5.72 -15.08 -5.83
CA SER A 584 4.69 -15.46 -4.86
C SER A 584 5.27 -15.95 -3.54
N ILE A 585 6.39 -16.69 -3.56
CA ILE A 585 7.11 -17.08 -2.34
C ILE A 585 7.62 -15.85 -1.59
N THR A 586 8.19 -14.86 -2.31
CA THR A 586 8.62 -13.61 -1.69
C THR A 586 7.47 -12.91 -0.96
N THR A 587 6.34 -12.78 -1.65
CA THR A 587 5.14 -12.17 -1.07
C THR A 587 4.62 -12.98 0.11
N ALA A 588 4.57 -14.31 0.01
CA ALA A 588 4.14 -15.18 1.10
C ALA A 588 5.05 -15.05 2.33
N VAL A 589 6.37 -15.11 2.15
CA VAL A 589 7.33 -14.98 3.26
C VAL A 589 7.22 -13.61 3.93
N THR A 590 7.15 -12.52 3.15
CA THR A 590 7.05 -11.17 3.74
C THR A 590 5.71 -10.93 4.42
N THR A 591 4.61 -11.28 3.77
CA THR A 591 3.25 -10.87 4.20
C THR A 591 2.56 -11.88 5.11
N LEU A 592 2.83 -13.18 4.96
CA LEU A 592 2.19 -14.23 5.77
C LEU A 592 3.08 -14.75 6.91
N LEU A 593 4.39 -14.53 6.85
CA LEU A 593 5.30 -15.03 7.88
C LEU A 593 5.94 -13.89 8.67
N LEU A 594 6.72 -13.03 8.01
CA LEU A 594 7.55 -12.05 8.71
C LEU A 594 6.74 -10.89 9.31
N VAL A 595 5.76 -10.37 8.57
CA VAL A 595 4.88 -9.29 9.08
C VAL A 595 4.02 -9.79 10.24
N PRO A 596 3.33 -10.94 10.16
CA PRO A 596 2.59 -11.47 11.30
C PRO A 596 3.46 -11.78 12.51
N ALA A 597 4.63 -12.39 12.30
CA ALA A 597 5.55 -12.67 13.40
C ALA A 597 6.01 -11.39 14.11
N PHE A 598 6.39 -10.37 13.35
CA PHE A 598 6.84 -9.11 13.93
C PHE A 598 5.70 -8.30 14.54
N LEU A 599 4.67 -7.98 13.75
CA LEU A 599 3.59 -7.08 14.16
C LEU A 599 2.57 -7.74 15.08
N GLY A 600 2.35 -9.04 14.92
CA GLY A 600 1.36 -9.80 15.69
C GLY A 600 1.90 -10.39 16.99
N ILE A 601 3.20 -10.69 17.08
CA ILE A 601 3.77 -11.40 18.23
C ILE A 601 4.91 -10.58 18.87
N VAL A 602 5.96 -10.25 18.12
CA VAL A 602 7.17 -9.63 18.69
C VAL A 602 6.88 -8.24 19.22
N LEU A 603 6.26 -7.39 18.43
CA LEU A 603 5.98 -6.00 18.79
C LEU A 603 5.02 -5.88 20.00
N PRO A 604 3.88 -6.58 20.06
CA PRO A 604 3.01 -6.54 21.23
C PRO A 604 3.73 -7.00 22.51
N LYS A 605 4.46 -8.11 22.48
CA LYS A 605 5.22 -8.59 23.63
C LYS A 605 6.28 -7.60 24.10
N ALA A 606 7.03 -7.01 23.17
CA ALA A 606 8.03 -6.00 23.50
C ALA A 606 7.39 -4.75 24.15
N VAL A 607 6.30 -4.26 23.57
CA VAL A 607 5.61 -3.06 24.06
C VAL A 607 4.96 -3.33 25.42
N TYR A 608 4.29 -4.46 25.60
CA TYR A 608 3.70 -4.87 26.88
C TYR A 608 4.76 -5.04 27.97
N GLY A 609 5.90 -5.67 27.64
CA GLY A 609 7.02 -5.81 28.58
C GLY A 609 7.62 -4.47 29.01
N LEU A 610 7.71 -3.49 28.10
CA LEU A 610 8.16 -2.13 28.45
C LEU A 610 7.15 -1.42 29.36
N THR A 611 5.86 -1.56 29.10
CA THR A 611 4.80 -0.97 29.92
C THR A 611 4.79 -1.59 31.32
N ALA A 612 4.90 -2.92 31.43
CA ALA A 612 4.99 -3.62 32.70
C ALA A 612 6.19 -3.15 33.54
N LYS A 613 7.38 -3.04 32.93
CA LYS A 613 8.58 -2.52 33.62
C LYS A 613 8.41 -1.07 34.09
N ARG A 614 7.78 -0.22 33.31
CA ARG A 614 7.50 1.18 33.71
C ARG A 614 6.56 1.24 34.91
N ARG A 615 5.50 0.43 34.89
CA ARG A 615 4.55 0.34 36.02
C ARG A 615 5.21 -0.20 37.29
N GLN A 616 6.04 -1.23 37.18
CA GLN A 616 6.80 -1.72 38.33
C GLN A 616 7.68 -0.61 38.96
N LYS A 617 8.33 0.21 38.09
CA LYS A 617 9.10 1.35 38.59
C LYS A 617 8.23 2.41 39.27
N GLN A 618 7.06 2.71 38.72
CA GLN A 618 6.12 3.67 39.32
C GLN A 618 5.63 3.16 40.70
N LEU A 619 5.22 1.90 40.77
CA LEU A 619 4.80 1.26 42.02
C LEU A 619 5.90 1.29 43.09
N ALA A 620 7.15 0.95 42.72
CA ALA A 620 8.26 1.00 43.64
C ALA A 620 8.50 2.44 44.15
N THR A 621 8.32 3.45 43.30
CA THR A 621 8.44 4.85 43.65
C THR A 621 7.29 5.28 44.56
N ASP A 622 6.04 4.88 44.25
CA ASP A 622 4.86 5.23 45.05
C ASP A 622 4.92 4.55 46.44
N GLN A 623 5.35 3.30 46.52
CA GLN A 623 5.59 2.60 47.79
C GLN A 623 6.68 3.28 48.64
N SER A 624 7.76 3.75 48.03
CA SER A 624 8.81 4.48 48.73
C SER A 624 8.31 5.85 49.27
N ILE A 625 7.42 6.51 48.53
CA ILE A 625 6.78 7.76 48.95
C ILE A 625 5.80 7.49 50.13
N GLU A 626 5.01 6.43 50.00
CA GLU A 626 4.04 6.04 51.04
C GLU A 626 4.74 5.67 52.34
N GLN A 627 5.83 4.90 52.28
CA GLN A 627 6.68 4.61 53.45
C GLN A 627 7.32 5.86 54.06
N ALA A 628 7.76 6.81 53.22
CA ALA A 628 8.31 8.08 53.70
C ALA A 628 7.24 8.94 54.40
N ILE A 629 6.01 8.94 53.92
CA ILE A 629 4.86 9.63 54.52
C ILE A 629 4.49 8.96 55.86
N GLU A 630 4.44 7.64 55.93
CA GLU A 630 4.17 6.90 57.17
C GLU A 630 5.25 7.16 58.20
N GLN A 631 6.52 7.16 57.83
CA GLN A 631 7.64 7.49 58.72
C GLN A 631 7.56 8.94 59.22
N ALA A 632 7.21 9.89 58.35
CA ALA A 632 7.04 11.29 58.75
C ALA A 632 5.86 11.47 59.72
N ASN A 633 4.73 10.79 59.49
CA ASN A 633 3.57 10.81 60.38
C ASN A 633 3.84 10.11 61.72
N ALA A 634 4.62 9.02 61.72
CA ALA A 634 5.03 8.35 62.95
C ALA A 634 6.00 9.21 63.80
N GLN A 635 6.88 9.97 63.16
CA GLN A 635 7.74 10.94 63.86
C GLN A 635 6.98 12.13 64.43
N GLN A 636 5.91 12.58 63.75
CA GLN A 636 5.04 13.66 64.27
C GLN A 636 4.19 13.21 65.48
N ASN A 637 3.75 11.95 65.48
CA ASN A 637 2.97 11.40 66.60
C ASN A 637 3.81 11.02 67.81
N ASN A 638 5.12 10.82 67.66
CA ASN A 638 6.04 10.53 68.78
C ASN A 638 6.65 11.76 69.42
N SER A 639 6.39 12.97 68.96
CA SER A 639 6.70 14.19 69.67
C SER A 639 5.64 14.40 70.73
N GLN A 640 5.87 13.85 71.92
CA GLN A 640 5.03 14.08 73.14
C GLN A 640 4.83 15.57 73.34
N PRO A 641 3.64 15.97 73.85
CA PRO A 641 3.38 17.34 74.21
C PRO A 641 4.23 17.71 75.39
N VAL A 642 5.21 18.56 75.22
CA VAL A 642 5.86 19.29 76.27
C VAL A 642 4.81 20.16 76.94
N ALA A 643 4.69 20.03 78.27
CA ALA A 643 3.75 20.69 79.15
C ALA A 643 3.55 22.16 78.76
N THR A 644 2.29 22.52 78.61
CA THR A 644 1.78 23.86 78.33
C THR A 644 2.09 24.83 79.51
N PRO A 645 2.73 25.97 79.25
CA PRO A 645 2.52 27.14 80.07
C PRO A 645 1.27 27.87 79.55
N GLN A 646 0.32 28.06 80.42
CA GLN A 646 -0.82 28.95 80.21
C GLN A 646 -0.34 30.35 79.85
N ILE A 647 -0.65 30.82 78.66
CA ILE A 647 -0.62 32.24 78.27
C ILE A 647 -1.86 32.53 77.41
N GLN A 648 -2.49 33.60 77.84
CA GLN A 648 -3.72 34.29 77.47
C GLN A 648 -4.03 34.31 75.94
N GLN A 649 -5.33 34.22 75.71
CA GLN A 649 -6.01 34.51 74.43
C GLN A 649 -5.56 35.84 73.82
N THR A 650 -5.10 35.80 72.60
CA THR A 650 -5.30 36.89 71.66
C THR A 650 -5.60 36.24 70.26
N THR A 651 -6.77 36.56 69.80
CA THR A 651 -7.32 36.33 68.50
C THR A 651 -6.39 36.85 67.42
N THR A 652 -5.95 36.02 66.48
CA THR A 652 -5.77 36.42 65.09
C THR A 652 -5.74 35.19 64.18
N ALA A 653 -6.36 35.38 63.08
CA ALA A 653 -6.64 34.43 61.96
C ALA A 653 -5.41 33.91 61.23
N ASP A 654 -5.61 32.77 60.59
CA ASP A 654 -5.02 32.35 59.30
C ASP A 654 -3.50 32.18 59.26
N ALA A 655 -3.05 30.93 59.30
CA ALA A 655 -1.84 30.48 58.62
C ALA A 655 -1.96 29.02 58.21
N THR A 656 -2.62 28.79 57.11
CA THR A 656 -2.47 27.57 56.34
C THR A 656 -1.06 27.56 55.72
N GLN A 657 -0.10 26.90 56.33
CA GLN A 657 1.21 26.66 55.74
C GLN A 657 1.04 25.72 54.54
N LYS A 658 1.07 26.31 53.37
CA LYS A 658 1.30 25.59 52.09
C LYS A 658 2.69 24.98 52.14
N ILE A 659 2.78 23.66 52.21
CA ILE A 659 4.03 22.92 51.96
C ILE A 659 4.42 23.14 50.50
N ASP A 660 5.53 23.83 50.29
CA ASP A 660 6.09 24.12 48.97
C ASP A 660 6.76 22.86 48.40
N TYR A 661 6.03 22.14 47.56
CA TYR A 661 6.49 20.94 46.87
C TYR A 661 7.59 21.20 45.79
N THR A 662 7.98 22.43 45.56
CA THR A 662 9.01 22.76 44.54
C THR A 662 10.43 22.42 45.03
N LYS A 663 10.68 22.28 46.30
CA LYS A 663 12.00 21.93 46.86
C LYS A 663 12.36 20.45 46.86
N LEU A 664 11.40 19.56 46.62
CA LEU A 664 11.66 18.10 46.52
C LEU A 664 12.02 17.62 45.11
N LYS A 665 12.04 18.50 44.10
CA LYS A 665 12.36 18.18 42.70
C LYS A 665 13.82 18.42 42.31
N GLN A 666 14.69 18.81 43.23
CA GLN A 666 16.12 19.01 42.96
C GLN A 666 16.99 17.83 43.43
N VAL A 667 16.55 16.61 43.22
CA VAL A 667 17.47 15.46 43.26
C VAL A 667 17.67 14.97 41.83
N ASP A 668 18.71 15.53 41.25
CA ASP A 668 19.65 14.96 40.31
C ASP A 668 19.13 14.30 39.01
N ASN A 669 18.66 15.13 38.07
CA ASN A 669 18.58 14.76 36.65
C ASN A 669 19.86 15.07 35.86
N SER A 670 20.99 15.36 36.53
CA SER A 670 22.24 15.74 35.82
C SER A 670 23.20 14.58 35.51
N LYS A 671 22.88 13.33 35.89
CA LYS A 671 23.79 12.19 35.67
C LYS A 671 23.41 11.19 34.59
N THR A 672 22.35 11.42 33.79
CA THR A 672 21.92 10.42 32.81
C THR A 672 22.08 10.85 31.34
N PHE A 673 22.68 11.99 31.05
CA PHE A 673 22.90 12.45 29.65
C PHE A 673 24.37 12.58 29.21
N GLY A 674 25.30 12.03 29.98
CA GLY A 674 26.75 12.21 29.79
C GLY A 674 27.56 11.04 29.24
N GLN A 675 26.96 9.87 28.94
CA GLN A 675 27.73 8.72 28.46
C GLN A 675 27.10 8.03 27.24
N LEU A 676 27.01 8.74 26.13
CA LEU A 676 26.85 8.17 24.79
C LEU A 676 27.53 9.07 23.76
N LYS A 677 28.82 9.36 24.00
CA LYS A 677 29.78 9.76 22.97
C LYS A 677 31.06 8.96 23.24
N HIS A 678 31.49 8.22 22.23
CA HIS A 678 32.63 7.34 22.09
C HIS A 678 32.42 5.86 22.47
N SER A 679 31.90 5.11 21.52
CA SER A 679 32.51 3.88 20.98
C SER A 679 31.88 3.55 19.64
#